data_313b99367b4b8d10c7e62e9a7a4d83f1
#
_entry.id   313b99367b4b8d10c7e62e9a7a4d83f1
#
_cell.length_a   1.000
_cell.length_b   1.000
_cell.length_c   1.000
_cell.angle_alpha   90.00
_cell.angle_beta   90.00
_cell.angle_gamma   90.00
#
_symmetry.space_group_name_H-M   'P 1'
#
loop_
_entity.id
_entity.type
_entity.pdbx_description
1 polymer ?
#
loop_
_entity_poly.entity_id
_entity_poly.type
_entity_poly.pdbx_seq_one_letter_code
_entity_poly.pdbx_strand_id
1 'polypeptide(L)'
;MTTRHRSVCVIGAGPRGLSVLERLCANFRSQPEPSPVHVHVVDPYPPGPGKVWRTDQSPHLLMNTVAGQISVFTDASVDLSGPLEPGPSLHEWAVALGAGEFGDGHPAEALAEARRLGPDTYPTRAFYGRYLRWAYQRVTSGAPAGLTFTTHPHLAVALDDDPDAEDQTLQRVTLADHTVLGGLDAVILCQGHLPARADAAERDFTARARQAGLLHIAPANPADVDLDVLPPGTTVLLRGLGLNFFDYLAQLTAGRDGTFSRVGGRLVYHPSGREPQIHAASRRGIPYQARGENEKGPHGRHEPLLLSAERIARLRRTHESTGLDFRDQLWPLISREVETVYYRTLLTSRGYTAEAQQFQDDYLAAGPHQRHTDAVIAAYGIGEKDRWDWDLIARPYRDREFTGPGDFTGWLLDHLREDVAEAHCGNVSGPLKAALDVLRDLRNEIRLAVDHGGLHGDSYRTDLDRWYTPLNAYLSIGPPARRVEEMIALIEAGVLHVVGPQVHVEVDTGTGTGRAGYTVSSPLVPGSELRVDALVEARLPDITLSRTGDPLLRHLLATGQCTAYRIRTRRADAYDSDGLAVTARPFRLIDAAGRPHPRRFAFGVPTESVHWVTAAGIRPGVNSVTLTDSDAIARAALICTTTAAATVPGAGPEQSTATTGTNPPGGQSPTPRQGLTPAH
;
A
#
# COMPACT_ATOMS: atom_id res chain seq x y z
N MET A 1 2.32 28.67 40.65
CA MET A 1 2.51 27.47 39.83
C MET A 1 2.41 27.90 38.40
N THR A 2 3.51 27.95 37.66
CA THR A 2 3.49 28.18 36.22
C THR A 2 2.81 26.97 35.59
N THR A 3 1.67 27.17 34.96
CA THR A 3 0.99 26.12 34.20
C THR A 3 1.94 25.65 33.08
N ARG A 4 2.41 24.42 33.17
CA ARG A 4 3.24 23.79 32.12
C ARG A 4 2.49 23.81 30.77
N HIS A 5 3.12 24.33 29.75
CA HIS A 5 2.59 24.20 28.39
C HIS A 5 2.55 22.71 27.97
N ARG A 6 1.38 22.26 27.58
CA ARG A 6 1.19 20.90 27.06
C ARG A 6 1.57 20.84 25.58
N SER A 7 2.25 19.79 25.17
CA SER A 7 2.75 19.72 23.80
C SER A 7 2.73 18.31 23.24
N VAL A 8 2.46 18.23 21.94
CA VAL A 8 2.47 17.00 21.14
C VAL A 8 3.41 17.20 19.97
N CYS A 9 4.18 16.18 19.61
CA CYS A 9 5.03 16.19 18.43
C CYS A 9 4.53 15.17 17.38
N VAL A 10 4.33 15.64 16.13
CA VAL A 10 3.99 14.81 14.99
C VAL A 10 5.18 14.76 14.04
N ILE A 11 5.79 13.59 13.86
CA ILE A 11 6.95 13.37 13.02
C ILE A 11 6.49 12.73 11.71
N GLY A 12 6.67 13.45 10.60
CA GLY A 12 6.12 13.14 9.28
C GLY A 12 4.81 13.88 9.04
N ALA A 13 4.83 14.87 8.16
CA ALA A 13 3.70 15.75 7.86
C ALA A 13 3.12 15.50 6.45
N GLY A 14 3.33 14.31 5.89
CA GLY A 14 2.65 13.85 4.67
C GLY A 14 1.17 13.54 4.95
N PRO A 15 0.44 12.85 4.03
CA PRO A 15 -1.00 12.62 4.16
C PRO A 15 -1.44 11.99 5.48
N ARG A 16 -0.61 11.14 6.10
CA ARG A 16 -0.91 10.54 7.40
C ARG A 16 -0.76 11.52 8.55
N GLY A 17 0.34 12.28 8.56
CA GLY A 17 0.50 13.35 9.55
C GLY A 17 -0.63 14.38 9.42
N LEU A 18 -1.00 14.76 8.20
CA LEU A 18 -2.13 15.65 7.95
C LEU A 18 -3.44 15.07 8.50
N SER A 19 -3.71 13.78 8.32
CA SER A 19 -4.89 13.12 8.88
C SER A 19 -4.90 13.16 10.43
N VAL A 20 -3.73 12.96 11.07
CA VAL A 20 -3.61 13.09 12.53
C VAL A 20 -3.84 14.54 12.98
N LEU A 21 -3.28 15.53 12.30
CA LEU A 21 -3.44 16.94 12.62
C LEU A 21 -4.90 17.38 12.52
N GLU A 22 -5.60 16.93 11.49
CA GLU A 22 -7.02 17.16 11.30
C GLU A 22 -7.83 16.54 12.46
N ARG A 23 -7.53 15.28 12.84
CA ARG A 23 -8.18 14.61 13.95
C ARG A 23 -7.84 15.24 15.32
N LEU A 24 -6.63 15.77 15.50
CA LEU A 24 -6.28 16.54 16.70
C LEU A 24 -7.16 17.80 16.82
N CYS A 25 -7.34 18.55 15.72
CA CYS A 25 -8.22 19.71 15.69
C CYS A 25 -9.67 19.36 16.02
N ALA A 26 -10.20 18.33 15.38
CA ALA A 26 -11.57 17.88 15.55
C ALA A 26 -11.87 17.41 16.98
N ASN A 27 -11.02 16.54 17.51
CA ASN A 27 -11.19 16.02 18.86
C ASN A 27 -10.92 17.09 19.94
N PHE A 28 -9.98 18.01 19.74
CA PHE A 28 -9.75 19.12 20.66
C PHE A 28 -10.96 20.04 20.73
N ARG A 29 -11.57 20.38 19.59
CA ARG A 29 -12.78 21.22 19.50
C ARG A 29 -13.96 20.63 20.27
N SER A 30 -14.04 19.30 20.34
CA SER A 30 -15.14 18.59 21.02
C SER A 30 -14.97 18.47 22.55
N GLN A 31 -13.82 18.85 23.10
CA GLN A 31 -13.60 18.82 24.56
C GLN A 31 -14.33 19.96 25.23
N PRO A 32 -15.02 19.74 26.39
CA PRO A 32 -15.78 20.77 27.06
C PRO A 32 -14.92 21.96 27.57
N GLU A 33 -13.74 21.67 28.14
CA GLU A 33 -12.78 22.64 28.65
C GLU A 33 -11.36 22.23 28.29
N PRO A 34 -10.94 22.40 27.02
CA PRO A 34 -9.63 21.96 26.61
C PRO A 34 -8.53 22.84 27.18
N SER A 35 -7.54 22.23 27.82
CA SER A 35 -6.30 22.94 28.18
C SER A 35 -5.48 23.22 26.92
N PRO A 36 -4.83 24.41 26.83
CA PRO A 36 -4.04 24.74 25.64
C PRO A 36 -2.97 23.69 25.34
N VAL A 37 -2.85 23.32 24.05
CA VAL A 37 -1.88 22.35 23.53
C VAL A 37 -1.10 22.98 22.40
N HIS A 38 0.20 22.81 22.41
CA HIS A 38 1.09 23.17 21.32
C HIS A 38 1.49 21.93 20.52
N VAL A 39 1.35 21.97 19.20
CA VAL A 39 1.69 20.87 18.30
C VAL A 39 2.94 21.21 17.49
N HIS A 40 4.01 20.47 17.71
CA HIS A 40 5.22 20.50 16.89
C HIS A 40 5.03 19.58 15.69
N VAL A 41 5.16 20.12 14.48
CA VAL A 41 5.07 19.37 13.22
C VAL A 41 6.47 19.28 12.63
N VAL A 42 7.05 18.09 12.61
CA VAL A 42 8.45 17.85 12.20
C VAL A 42 8.46 17.10 10.87
N ASP A 43 8.93 17.75 9.81
CA ASP A 43 9.13 17.12 8.48
C ASP A 43 10.15 17.97 7.68
N PRO A 44 11.19 17.38 7.08
CA PRO A 44 12.13 18.12 6.22
C PRO A 44 11.51 18.61 4.92
N TYR A 45 10.31 18.13 4.58
CA TYR A 45 9.56 18.52 3.39
C TYR A 45 8.33 19.36 3.75
N PRO A 46 7.76 20.10 2.78
CA PRO A 46 6.57 20.92 3.03
C PRO A 46 5.41 20.09 3.60
N PRO A 47 4.79 20.55 4.72
CA PRO A 47 3.66 19.83 5.32
C PRO A 47 2.45 19.72 4.39
N GLY A 48 1.73 18.61 4.50
CA GLY A 48 0.66 18.18 3.64
C GLY A 48 1.18 17.22 2.56
N PRO A 49 1.92 17.70 1.55
CA PRO A 49 2.49 16.82 0.52
C PRO A 49 3.60 15.89 1.04
N GLY A 50 4.42 16.35 1.98
CA GLY A 50 5.61 15.61 2.41
C GLY A 50 6.56 15.33 1.23
N LYS A 51 7.39 14.28 1.37
CA LYS A 51 8.38 13.91 0.36
C LYS A 51 7.77 13.41 -0.95
N VAL A 52 6.77 12.53 -0.88
CA VAL A 52 6.29 11.77 -2.04
C VAL A 52 5.44 12.61 -2.98
N TRP A 53 4.66 13.55 -2.45
CA TRP A 53 3.69 14.34 -3.20
C TRP A 53 4.13 15.79 -3.38
N ARG A 54 5.43 16.07 -3.31
CA ARG A 54 5.95 17.42 -3.50
C ARG A 54 5.52 18.02 -4.84
N THR A 55 5.34 19.33 -4.87
CA THR A 55 4.70 20.04 -5.98
C THR A 55 5.66 20.41 -7.12
N ASP A 56 6.95 20.15 -6.97
CA ASP A 56 8.05 20.45 -7.88
C ASP A 56 8.54 19.22 -8.68
N GLN A 57 7.77 18.14 -8.67
CA GLN A 57 8.09 16.93 -9.42
C GLN A 57 7.53 16.96 -10.85
N SER A 58 8.02 16.02 -11.68
CA SER A 58 7.65 15.90 -13.09
C SER A 58 6.13 15.82 -13.32
N PRO A 59 5.57 16.57 -14.28
CA PRO A 59 4.15 16.50 -14.64
C PRO A 59 3.76 15.16 -15.29
N HIS A 60 4.73 14.33 -15.66
CA HIS A 60 4.49 13.00 -16.22
C HIS A 60 4.21 11.95 -15.15
N LEU A 61 4.39 12.26 -13.86
CA LEU A 61 4.11 11.35 -12.75
C LEU A 61 2.64 11.45 -12.35
N LEU A 62 1.87 10.39 -12.63
CA LEU A 62 0.44 10.35 -12.33
C LEU A 62 0.16 9.63 -11.00
N MET A 63 -0.98 9.97 -10.41
CA MET A 63 -1.63 9.15 -9.41
C MET A 63 -2.13 7.84 -10.05
N ASN A 64 -2.31 6.80 -9.24
CA ASN A 64 -2.97 5.55 -9.63
C ASN A 64 -4.40 5.45 -9.09
N THR A 65 -4.99 6.59 -8.69
CA THR A 65 -6.36 6.72 -8.19
C THR A 65 -6.99 7.93 -8.87
N VAL A 66 -8.23 7.79 -9.31
CA VAL A 66 -8.99 8.87 -9.96
C VAL A 66 -9.34 9.98 -8.98
N ALA A 67 -9.46 11.21 -9.46
CA ALA A 67 -9.61 12.41 -8.63
C ALA A 67 -10.82 12.38 -7.69
N GLY A 68 -11.96 11.83 -8.14
CA GLY A 68 -13.16 11.69 -7.33
C GLY A 68 -13.03 10.70 -6.16
N GLN A 69 -12.04 9.81 -6.22
CA GLN A 69 -11.77 8.81 -5.18
C GLN A 69 -10.61 9.19 -4.25
N ILE A 70 -10.26 10.47 -4.16
CA ILE A 70 -9.19 10.97 -3.28
C ILE A 70 -9.75 12.01 -2.32
N SER A 71 -9.56 11.79 -1.02
CA SER A 71 -9.89 12.75 0.04
C SER A 71 -8.84 12.69 1.16
N VAL A 72 -8.92 13.62 2.12
CA VAL A 72 -8.21 13.61 3.41
C VAL A 72 -9.16 13.87 4.57
N PHE A 73 -10.42 14.14 4.26
CA PHE A 73 -11.45 14.51 5.24
C PHE A 73 -12.34 13.32 5.59
N THR A 74 -12.95 13.41 6.77
CA THR A 74 -13.94 12.43 7.23
C THR A 74 -15.31 12.68 6.61
N ASP A 75 -16.09 11.62 6.47
CA ASP A 75 -17.49 11.66 6.05
C ASP A 75 -18.32 10.64 6.84
N ALA A 76 -19.62 10.58 6.58
CA ALA A 76 -20.56 9.72 7.31
C ALA A 76 -20.29 8.20 7.17
N SER A 77 -19.43 7.78 6.24
CA SER A 77 -19.07 6.37 6.06
C SER A 77 -18.01 5.91 7.05
N VAL A 78 -17.28 6.84 7.70
CA VAL A 78 -16.14 6.52 8.54
C VAL A 78 -16.58 6.13 9.94
N ASP A 79 -16.23 4.93 10.37
CA ASP A 79 -16.44 4.44 11.73
C ASP A 79 -15.33 4.98 12.65
N LEU A 80 -15.62 6.09 13.35
CA LEU A 80 -14.73 6.73 14.31
C LEU A 80 -15.49 7.23 15.54
N SER A 81 -14.76 7.45 16.64
CA SER A 81 -15.37 7.90 17.88
C SER A 81 -15.36 9.43 18.05
N GLY A 82 -14.50 10.12 17.30
CA GLY A 82 -14.41 11.58 17.28
C GLY A 82 -15.46 12.22 16.36
N PRO A 83 -15.55 13.55 16.31
CA PRO A 83 -16.48 14.25 15.44
C PRO A 83 -16.09 14.14 13.96
N LEU A 84 -17.07 14.17 13.08
CA LEU A 84 -16.86 14.27 11.64
C LEU A 84 -16.46 15.71 11.27
N GLU A 85 -15.48 15.85 10.39
CA GLU A 85 -15.04 17.12 9.79
C GLU A 85 -15.03 16.97 8.26
N PRO A 86 -16.18 17.16 7.61
CA PRO A 86 -16.26 16.98 6.17
C PRO A 86 -15.48 18.06 5.40
N GLY A 87 -15.01 17.68 4.25
CA GLY A 87 -14.31 18.56 3.32
C GLY A 87 -14.30 18.00 1.91
N PRO A 88 -13.89 18.81 0.91
CA PRO A 88 -13.96 18.43 -0.48
C PRO A 88 -12.98 17.29 -0.82
N SER A 89 -13.41 16.38 -1.70
CA SER A 89 -12.52 15.50 -2.44
C SER A 89 -11.54 16.31 -3.30
N LEU A 90 -10.51 15.66 -3.82
CA LEU A 90 -9.57 16.32 -4.73
C LEU A 90 -10.30 16.86 -5.98
N HIS A 91 -11.28 16.13 -6.52
CA HIS A 91 -12.05 16.60 -7.67
C HIS A 91 -12.90 17.85 -7.33
N GLU A 92 -13.64 17.83 -6.22
CA GLU A 92 -14.42 19.00 -5.79
C GLU A 92 -13.55 20.21 -5.52
N TRP A 93 -12.39 20.03 -4.89
CA TRP A 93 -11.39 21.08 -4.73
C TRP A 93 -10.86 21.59 -6.07
N ALA A 94 -10.61 20.70 -7.05
CA ALA A 94 -10.16 21.10 -8.38
C ALA A 94 -11.22 21.94 -9.13
N VAL A 95 -12.49 21.58 -9.01
CA VAL A 95 -13.61 22.36 -9.58
C VAL A 95 -13.64 23.78 -8.99
N ALA A 96 -13.57 23.90 -7.66
CA ALA A 96 -13.55 25.18 -6.96
C ALA A 96 -12.30 26.01 -7.33
N LEU A 97 -11.12 25.38 -7.43
CA LEU A 97 -9.89 26.01 -7.87
C LEU A 97 -10.00 26.53 -9.32
N GLY A 98 -10.55 25.71 -10.22
CA GLY A 98 -10.77 26.08 -11.62
C GLY A 98 -11.77 27.23 -11.80
N ALA A 99 -12.71 27.39 -10.88
CA ALA A 99 -13.68 28.48 -10.77
C ALA A 99 -13.09 29.76 -10.15
N GLY A 100 -11.88 29.71 -9.57
CA GLY A 100 -11.20 30.86 -8.95
C GLY A 100 -11.58 31.11 -7.48
N GLU A 101 -12.21 30.16 -6.80
CA GLU A 101 -12.68 30.34 -5.41
C GLU A 101 -11.55 30.49 -4.38
N PHE A 102 -10.33 30.04 -4.71
CA PHE A 102 -9.15 30.10 -3.82
C PHE A 102 -8.20 31.26 -4.13
N GLY A 103 -8.63 32.25 -4.94
CA GLY A 103 -7.87 33.45 -5.22
C GLY A 103 -6.68 33.25 -6.15
N ASP A 104 -5.89 34.30 -6.30
CA ASP A 104 -4.67 34.33 -7.13
C ASP A 104 -3.48 33.67 -6.39
N GLY A 105 -2.50 33.21 -7.13
CA GLY A 105 -1.27 32.62 -6.57
C GLY A 105 -1.03 31.15 -6.89
N HIS A 106 -1.93 30.54 -7.65
CA HIS A 106 -1.72 29.20 -8.19
C HIS A 106 -1.02 29.26 -9.55
N PRO A 107 -0.02 28.38 -9.83
CA PRO A 107 0.63 28.34 -11.15
C PRO A 107 -0.35 28.05 -12.29
N ALA A 108 -0.09 28.63 -13.46
CA ALA A 108 -0.97 28.50 -14.62
C ALA A 108 -1.23 27.03 -15.02
N GLU A 109 -0.20 26.19 -14.92
CA GLU A 109 -0.33 24.75 -15.18
C GLU A 109 -1.28 24.04 -14.21
N ALA A 110 -1.30 24.43 -12.92
CA ALA A 110 -2.22 23.87 -11.93
C ALA A 110 -3.67 24.29 -12.22
N LEU A 111 -3.91 25.55 -12.60
CA LEU A 111 -5.22 26.04 -13.02
C LEU A 111 -5.69 25.33 -14.31
N ALA A 112 -4.78 25.10 -15.26
CA ALA A 112 -5.08 24.35 -16.47
C ALA A 112 -5.43 22.89 -16.17
N GLU A 113 -4.72 22.25 -15.24
CA GLU A 113 -5.04 20.88 -14.80
C GLU A 113 -6.39 20.84 -14.07
N ALA A 114 -6.66 21.76 -13.16
CA ALA A 114 -7.92 21.86 -12.42
C ALA A 114 -9.14 21.93 -13.35
N ARG A 115 -9.06 22.74 -14.42
CA ARG A 115 -10.16 22.94 -15.39
C ARG A 115 -10.44 21.73 -16.27
N ARG A 116 -9.46 20.85 -16.50
CA ARG A 116 -9.62 19.64 -17.34
C ARG A 116 -9.85 18.37 -16.55
N LEU A 117 -9.65 18.40 -15.21
CA LEU A 117 -9.70 17.22 -14.36
C LEU A 117 -11.15 16.79 -14.10
N GLY A 118 -11.57 15.67 -14.69
CA GLY A 118 -12.85 15.04 -14.38
C GLY A 118 -12.76 14.13 -13.15
N PRO A 119 -13.90 13.69 -12.59
CA PRO A 119 -13.92 12.82 -11.41
C PRO A 119 -13.18 11.49 -11.62
N ASP A 120 -13.23 10.95 -12.84
CA ASP A 120 -12.61 9.68 -13.21
C ASP A 120 -11.25 9.84 -13.92
N THR A 121 -10.69 11.05 -13.88
CA THR A 121 -9.36 11.34 -14.43
C THR A 121 -8.28 11.16 -13.37
N TYR A 122 -7.12 10.68 -13.79
CA TYR A 122 -5.95 10.52 -12.93
C TYR A 122 -5.17 11.84 -12.86
N PRO A 123 -5.08 12.49 -11.68
CA PRO A 123 -4.32 13.73 -11.53
C PRO A 123 -2.82 13.47 -11.51
N THR A 124 -2.03 14.52 -11.77
CA THR A 124 -0.59 14.48 -11.53
C THR A 124 -0.29 14.42 -10.03
N ARG A 125 0.86 13.81 -9.65
CA ARG A 125 1.29 13.78 -8.24
C ARG A 125 1.54 15.18 -7.69
N ALA A 126 2.06 16.09 -8.53
CA ALA A 126 2.26 17.48 -8.16
C ALA A 126 0.92 18.19 -7.85
N PHE A 127 -0.13 17.91 -8.62
CA PHE A 127 -1.47 18.47 -8.38
C PHE A 127 -2.09 17.94 -7.07
N TYR A 128 -1.96 16.64 -6.81
CA TYR A 128 -2.36 16.07 -5.52
C TYR A 128 -1.58 16.72 -4.36
N GLY A 129 -0.29 16.96 -4.53
CA GLY A 129 0.51 17.68 -3.55
C GLY A 129 -0.02 19.10 -3.24
N ARG A 130 -0.54 19.81 -4.24
CA ARG A 130 -1.17 21.13 -4.05
C ARG A 130 -2.46 21.03 -3.22
N TYR A 131 -3.29 20.02 -3.49
CA TYR A 131 -4.47 19.73 -2.67
C TYR A 131 -4.09 19.43 -1.22
N LEU A 132 -3.07 18.61 -0.98
CA LEU A 132 -2.59 18.30 0.37
C LEU A 132 -2.04 19.53 1.10
N ARG A 133 -1.34 20.41 0.40
CA ARG A 133 -0.85 21.68 0.96
C ARG A 133 -2.01 22.58 1.36
N TRP A 134 -3.01 22.70 0.49
CA TRP A 134 -4.23 23.44 0.79
C TRP A 134 -4.97 22.85 2.00
N ALA A 135 -5.12 21.54 2.06
CA ALA A 135 -5.78 20.86 3.18
C ALA A 135 -5.01 21.09 4.50
N TYR A 136 -3.68 21.04 4.49
CA TYR A 136 -2.86 21.38 5.64
C TYR A 136 -3.09 22.82 6.12
N GLN A 137 -3.08 23.78 5.21
CA GLN A 137 -3.35 25.18 5.51
C GLN A 137 -4.76 25.36 6.08
N ARG A 138 -5.78 24.72 5.49
CA ARG A 138 -7.15 24.74 5.99
C ARG A 138 -7.25 24.22 7.42
N VAL A 139 -6.62 23.09 7.71
CA VAL A 139 -6.64 22.45 9.04
C VAL A 139 -5.94 23.35 10.08
N THR A 140 -4.75 23.85 9.79
CA THR A 140 -3.96 24.60 10.76
C THR A 140 -4.46 26.02 10.97
N SER A 141 -4.94 26.71 9.92
CA SER A 141 -5.55 28.05 10.06
C SER A 141 -6.94 28.00 10.67
N GLY A 142 -7.67 26.89 10.53
CA GLY A 142 -8.97 26.64 11.15
C GLY A 142 -8.88 25.98 12.53
N ALA A 143 -7.70 25.95 13.14
CA ALA A 143 -7.50 25.32 14.44
C ALA A 143 -8.37 25.98 15.53
N PRO A 144 -8.93 25.22 16.48
CA PRO A 144 -9.69 25.78 17.59
C PRO A 144 -8.80 26.59 18.52
N ALA A 145 -9.38 27.59 19.18
CA ALA A 145 -8.66 28.40 20.18
C ALA A 145 -8.03 27.50 21.25
N GLY A 146 -6.75 27.73 21.55
CA GLY A 146 -5.97 26.92 22.48
C GLY A 146 -5.17 25.78 21.83
N LEU A 147 -5.37 25.50 20.55
CA LEU A 147 -4.51 24.56 19.79
C LEU A 147 -3.63 25.37 18.83
N THR A 148 -2.31 25.26 18.98
CA THR A 148 -1.34 26.02 18.17
C THR A 148 -0.34 25.09 17.49
N PHE A 149 0.23 25.53 16.37
CA PHE A 149 1.16 24.73 15.56
C PHE A 149 2.48 25.46 15.34
N THR A 150 3.59 24.72 15.42
CA THR A 150 4.90 25.15 14.94
C THR A 150 5.48 24.07 14.02
N THR A 151 5.84 24.46 12.81
CA THR A 151 6.50 23.57 11.83
C THR A 151 8.01 23.67 11.97
N HIS A 152 8.67 22.52 12.01
CA HIS A 152 10.11 22.36 12.03
C HIS A 152 10.55 21.68 10.73
N PRO A 153 11.19 22.40 9.78
CA PRO A 153 11.60 21.86 8.48
C PRO A 153 12.90 21.07 8.58
N HIS A 154 12.97 20.18 9.55
CA HIS A 154 14.14 19.36 9.86
C HIS A 154 13.78 17.90 10.05
N LEU A 155 14.76 17.03 9.86
CA LEU A 155 14.61 15.60 10.14
C LEU A 155 14.72 15.36 11.64
N ALA A 156 13.83 14.57 12.23
CA ALA A 156 14.00 14.04 13.58
C ALA A 156 15.07 12.94 13.56
N VAL A 157 16.03 13.00 14.47
CA VAL A 157 17.16 12.07 14.51
C VAL A 157 17.23 11.23 15.78
N ALA A 158 16.59 11.68 16.87
CA ALA A 158 16.47 10.92 18.12
C ALA A 158 15.14 11.21 18.81
N LEU A 159 14.65 10.25 19.58
CA LEU A 159 13.48 10.34 20.46
C LEU A 159 13.80 9.54 21.71
N ASP A 160 13.75 10.22 22.86
CA ASP A 160 14.09 9.68 24.16
C ASP A 160 13.08 10.16 25.23
N ASP A 161 13.08 9.53 26.41
CA ASP A 161 12.47 10.10 27.59
C ASP A 161 13.23 11.38 27.95
N ASP A 162 12.53 12.42 28.43
CA ASP A 162 13.15 13.71 28.71
C ASP A 162 13.76 13.72 30.13
N PRO A 163 15.10 13.62 30.25
CA PRO A 163 15.76 13.58 31.57
C PRO A 163 15.71 14.91 32.33
N ASP A 164 15.47 16.00 31.62
CA ASP A 164 15.44 17.36 32.20
C ASP A 164 14.05 17.76 32.69
N ALA A 165 13.02 16.93 32.40
CA ALA A 165 11.65 17.17 32.82
C ALA A 165 11.40 16.65 34.24
N GLU A 166 10.58 17.40 35.03
CA GLU A 166 10.12 16.94 36.37
C GLU A 166 9.36 15.61 36.29
N ASP A 167 8.53 15.43 35.24
CA ASP A 167 7.91 14.18 34.89
C ASP A 167 8.80 13.46 33.87
N GLN A 168 9.62 12.55 34.32
CA GLN A 168 10.53 11.75 33.50
C GLN A 168 9.83 10.86 32.43
N THR A 169 8.51 10.80 32.41
CA THR A 169 7.75 10.13 31.36
C THR A 169 7.52 11.01 30.13
N LEU A 170 7.82 12.33 30.24
CA LEU A 170 7.76 13.23 29.09
C LEU A 170 8.81 12.89 28.06
N GLN A 171 8.60 13.35 26.84
CA GLN A 171 9.41 12.94 25.71
C GLN A 171 10.26 14.10 25.19
N ARG A 172 11.40 13.76 24.60
CA ARG A 172 12.33 14.68 23.96
C ARG A 172 12.64 14.21 22.54
N VAL A 173 12.45 15.09 21.57
CA VAL A 173 12.83 14.86 20.17
C VAL A 173 14.01 15.76 19.81
N THR A 174 15.07 15.17 19.25
CA THR A 174 16.22 15.89 18.71
C THR A 174 16.14 15.96 17.19
N LEU A 175 16.31 17.15 16.63
CA LEU A 175 16.30 17.42 15.21
C LEU A 175 17.72 17.41 14.61
N ALA A 176 17.83 17.31 13.31
CA ALA A 176 19.12 17.23 12.58
C ALA A 176 19.97 18.53 12.72
N ASP A 177 19.34 19.66 12.97
CA ASP A 177 20.01 20.95 13.26
C ASP A 177 20.38 21.11 14.73
N HIS A 178 20.28 20.05 15.53
CA HIS A 178 20.50 20.03 16.97
C HIS A 178 19.44 20.74 17.82
N THR A 179 18.35 21.23 17.23
CA THR A 179 17.20 21.72 17.99
C THR A 179 16.63 20.58 18.82
N VAL A 180 16.34 20.85 20.09
CA VAL A 180 15.74 19.91 21.04
C VAL A 180 14.33 20.37 21.39
N LEU A 181 13.35 19.51 21.14
CA LEU A 181 11.96 19.69 21.55
C LEU A 181 11.72 18.82 22.78
N GLY A 182 11.74 19.43 23.97
CA GLY A 182 11.59 18.74 25.25
C GLY A 182 10.22 18.92 25.88
N GLY A 183 9.95 18.19 26.95
CA GLY A 183 8.72 18.27 27.74
C GLY A 183 7.46 17.84 26.96
N LEU A 184 7.59 16.97 25.95
CA LEU A 184 6.49 16.55 25.09
C LEU A 184 5.59 15.54 25.80
N ASP A 185 4.28 15.76 25.80
CA ASP A 185 3.29 14.85 26.38
C ASP A 185 3.05 13.60 25.51
N ALA A 186 3.17 13.74 24.19
CA ALA A 186 3.05 12.64 23.25
C ALA A 186 3.88 12.87 21.99
N VAL A 187 4.38 11.79 21.40
CA VAL A 187 5.05 11.79 20.10
C VAL A 187 4.38 10.78 19.16
N ILE A 188 4.06 11.22 17.94
CA ILE A 188 3.35 10.45 16.94
C ILE A 188 4.23 10.32 15.68
N LEU A 189 4.65 9.10 15.35
CA LEU A 189 5.43 8.77 14.18
C LEU A 189 4.47 8.48 13.00
N CYS A 190 4.41 9.42 12.04
CA CYS A 190 3.56 9.34 10.83
C CYS A 190 4.41 9.18 9.57
N GLN A 191 5.56 8.53 9.69
CA GLN A 191 6.54 8.42 8.62
C GLN A 191 6.01 7.60 7.44
N GLY A 192 6.41 7.99 6.22
CA GLY A 192 6.08 7.29 4.98
C GLY A 192 7.16 6.29 4.56
N HIS A 193 7.42 6.23 3.25
CA HIS A 193 8.53 5.42 2.71
C HIS A 193 9.87 5.99 3.17
N LEU A 194 10.64 5.17 3.86
CA LEU A 194 11.95 5.50 4.38
C LEU A 194 13.05 4.87 3.52
N PRO A 195 14.26 5.44 3.51
CA PRO A 195 15.39 4.81 2.85
C PRO A 195 15.75 3.48 3.54
N ALA A 196 16.06 2.46 2.73
CA ALA A 196 16.57 1.19 3.21
C ALA A 196 18.04 1.04 2.80
N ARG A 197 18.85 0.48 3.70
CA ARG A 197 20.21 0.07 3.37
C ARG A 197 20.17 -1.21 2.55
N ALA A 198 20.96 -1.26 1.49
CA ALA A 198 21.09 -2.44 0.65
C ALA A 198 21.43 -3.70 1.48
N ASP A 199 20.86 -4.83 1.13
CA ASP A 199 21.23 -6.12 1.69
C ASP A 199 22.62 -6.61 1.16
N ALA A 200 23.07 -7.79 1.58
CA ALA A 200 24.38 -8.31 1.18
C ALA A 200 24.46 -8.57 -0.32
N ALA A 201 23.39 -9.11 -0.93
CA ALA A 201 23.36 -9.42 -2.35
C ALA A 201 23.30 -8.15 -3.21
N GLU A 202 22.49 -7.17 -2.79
CA GLU A 202 22.39 -5.85 -3.44
C GLU A 202 23.73 -5.10 -3.36
N ARG A 203 24.44 -5.15 -2.22
CA ARG A 203 25.75 -4.53 -2.07
C ARG A 203 26.80 -5.19 -2.97
N ASP A 204 26.84 -6.53 -3.01
CA ASP A 204 27.75 -7.27 -3.88
C ASP A 204 27.49 -6.98 -5.36
N PHE A 205 26.22 -7.00 -5.77
CA PHE A 205 25.85 -6.67 -7.13
C PHE A 205 26.27 -5.24 -7.52
N THR A 206 25.97 -4.26 -6.66
CA THR A 206 26.33 -2.86 -6.88
C THR A 206 27.87 -2.68 -6.90
N ALA A 207 28.60 -3.38 -6.04
CA ALA A 207 30.07 -3.32 -6.00
C ALA A 207 30.67 -3.87 -7.30
N ARG A 208 30.19 -5.01 -7.79
CA ARG A 208 30.63 -5.58 -9.07
C ARG A 208 30.32 -4.66 -10.26
N ALA A 209 29.11 -4.11 -10.29
CA ALA A 209 28.74 -3.13 -11.32
C ALA A 209 29.67 -1.91 -11.31
N ARG A 210 29.93 -1.34 -10.14
CA ARG A 210 30.83 -0.20 -9.96
C ARG A 210 32.28 -0.51 -10.38
N GLN A 211 32.79 -1.70 -10.01
CA GLN A 211 34.12 -2.15 -10.43
C GLN A 211 34.25 -2.29 -11.94
N ALA A 212 33.15 -2.67 -12.60
CA ALA A 212 33.06 -2.77 -14.05
C ALA A 212 32.80 -1.41 -14.74
N GLY A 213 32.67 -0.31 -13.99
CA GLY A 213 32.36 1.02 -14.53
C GLY A 213 30.93 1.15 -15.06
N LEU A 214 30.01 0.29 -14.59
CA LEU A 214 28.61 0.27 -15.03
C LEU A 214 27.72 1.10 -14.12
N LEU A 215 26.72 1.76 -14.72
CA LEU A 215 25.72 2.51 -13.98
C LEU A 215 24.66 1.56 -13.41
N HIS A 216 24.48 1.60 -12.08
CA HIS A 216 23.43 0.92 -11.36
C HIS A 216 22.63 1.91 -10.52
N ILE A 217 21.35 2.10 -10.85
CA ILE A 217 20.41 2.90 -10.08
C ILE A 217 19.62 1.94 -9.19
N ALA A 218 19.88 2.03 -7.88
CA ALA A 218 19.24 1.20 -6.85
C ALA A 218 17.74 1.52 -6.71
N PRO A 219 16.95 0.67 -6.02
CA PRO A 219 15.53 0.93 -5.77
C PRO A 219 15.30 2.31 -5.16
N ALA A 220 14.44 3.11 -5.80
CA ALA A 220 14.15 4.48 -5.38
C ALA A 220 12.75 4.94 -5.85
N ASN A 221 12.25 6.05 -5.27
CA ASN A 221 11.12 6.74 -5.87
C ASN A 221 11.60 7.40 -7.19
N PRO A 222 10.96 7.14 -8.34
CA PRO A 222 11.34 7.73 -9.62
C PRO A 222 11.49 9.25 -9.64
N ALA A 223 10.72 9.95 -8.78
CA ALA A 223 10.82 11.41 -8.64
C ALA A 223 12.11 11.88 -7.95
N ASP A 224 12.86 10.99 -7.28
CA ASP A 224 14.09 11.31 -6.55
C ASP A 224 15.36 10.95 -7.32
N VAL A 225 15.21 10.38 -8.54
CA VAL A 225 16.32 9.89 -9.35
C VAL A 225 16.67 10.91 -10.43
N ASP A 226 17.95 11.26 -10.50
CA ASP A 226 18.50 12.00 -11.62
C ASP A 226 18.65 11.05 -12.83
N LEU A 227 17.79 11.21 -13.84
CA LEU A 227 17.81 10.41 -15.06
C LEU A 227 18.67 11.01 -16.17
N ASP A 228 19.25 12.19 -15.98
CA ASP A 228 20.16 12.82 -16.94
C ASP A 228 21.52 12.07 -17.00
N VAL A 229 21.80 11.25 -16.00
CA VAL A 229 22.93 10.30 -16.01
C VAL A 229 22.80 9.20 -17.07
N LEU A 230 21.67 9.08 -17.75
CA LEU A 230 21.39 8.16 -18.86
C LEU A 230 21.38 8.96 -20.19
N PRO A 231 22.50 9.13 -20.92
CA PRO A 231 22.54 9.87 -22.17
C PRO A 231 21.62 9.26 -23.25
N PRO A 232 21.23 10.03 -24.27
CA PRO A 232 20.54 9.51 -25.43
C PRO A 232 21.29 8.33 -26.07
N GLY A 233 20.54 7.29 -26.48
CA GLY A 233 21.10 6.09 -27.11
C GLY A 233 21.80 5.12 -26.18
N THR A 234 21.95 5.42 -24.88
CA THR A 234 22.44 4.45 -23.89
C THR A 234 21.48 3.26 -23.80
N THR A 235 21.97 2.05 -23.82
CA THR A 235 21.15 0.86 -23.57
C THR A 235 20.90 0.70 -22.08
N VAL A 236 19.63 0.75 -21.64
CA VAL A 236 19.24 0.68 -20.24
C VAL A 236 18.23 -0.46 -20.00
N LEU A 237 18.46 -1.23 -18.92
CA LEU A 237 17.47 -2.18 -18.41
C LEU A 237 16.67 -1.54 -17.27
N LEU A 238 15.34 -1.46 -17.41
CA LEU A 238 14.41 -1.23 -16.31
C LEU A 238 14.03 -2.60 -15.72
N ARG A 239 14.57 -2.92 -14.55
CA ARG A 239 14.27 -4.19 -13.87
C ARG A 239 13.07 -4.03 -12.94
N GLY A 240 11.92 -4.48 -13.40
CA GLY A 240 10.60 -4.34 -12.77
C GLY A 240 9.57 -3.85 -13.79
N LEU A 241 8.32 -4.35 -13.73
CA LEU A 241 7.21 -3.98 -14.62
C LEU A 241 5.96 -3.58 -13.81
N GLY A 242 6.17 -3.07 -12.58
CA GLY A 242 5.12 -2.51 -11.74
C GLY A 242 4.89 -1.01 -12.00
N LEU A 243 4.27 -0.30 -11.04
CA LEU A 243 3.93 1.13 -11.23
C LEU A 243 5.15 2.02 -11.44
N ASN A 244 6.25 1.78 -10.72
CA ASN A 244 7.48 2.58 -10.90
C ASN A 244 8.07 2.46 -12.30
N PHE A 245 7.87 1.33 -12.96
CA PHE A 245 8.28 1.14 -14.36
C PHE A 245 7.61 2.20 -15.27
N PHE A 246 6.31 2.38 -15.14
CA PHE A 246 5.59 3.38 -15.93
C PHE A 246 6.02 4.80 -15.62
N ASP A 247 6.42 5.09 -14.38
CA ASP A 247 6.96 6.39 -14.00
C ASP A 247 8.32 6.65 -14.67
N TYR A 248 9.25 5.68 -14.61
CA TYR A 248 10.53 5.77 -15.32
C TYR A 248 10.34 5.87 -16.84
N LEU A 249 9.44 5.04 -17.39
CA LEU A 249 9.15 5.05 -18.81
C LEU A 249 8.67 6.44 -19.27
N ALA A 250 7.72 7.04 -18.54
CA ALA A 250 7.19 8.36 -18.86
C ALA A 250 8.27 9.46 -18.78
N GLN A 251 9.16 9.41 -17.80
CA GLN A 251 10.25 10.39 -17.66
C GLN A 251 11.34 10.21 -18.72
N LEU A 252 11.64 8.98 -19.13
CA LEU A 252 12.66 8.67 -20.15
C LEU A 252 12.16 8.88 -21.59
N THR A 253 10.85 9.09 -21.80
CA THR A 253 10.22 9.25 -23.11
C THR A 253 9.54 10.61 -23.23
N ALA A 254 8.31 10.79 -22.77
CA ALA A 254 7.63 12.09 -22.80
C ALA A 254 8.37 13.17 -22.00
N GLY A 255 9.02 12.82 -20.90
CA GLY A 255 9.90 13.72 -20.15
C GLY A 255 11.16 14.14 -20.90
N ARG A 256 11.46 13.53 -22.04
CA ARG A 256 12.54 13.88 -22.99
C ARG A 256 12.01 14.41 -24.32
N ASP A 257 10.86 15.07 -24.30
CA ASP A 257 10.20 15.70 -25.43
C ASP A 257 9.66 14.75 -26.51
N GLY A 258 9.62 13.43 -26.25
CA GLY A 258 8.87 12.50 -27.08
C GLY A 258 7.36 12.77 -26.96
N THR A 259 6.63 12.58 -28.04
CA THR A 259 5.20 12.91 -28.08
C THR A 259 4.32 11.75 -28.53
N PHE A 260 3.07 11.79 -28.09
CA PHE A 260 2.06 10.82 -28.50
C PHE A 260 0.96 11.51 -29.29
N SER A 261 0.52 10.86 -30.39
CA SER A 261 -0.65 11.30 -31.16
C SER A 261 -1.60 10.14 -31.40
N ARG A 262 -2.89 10.40 -31.63
CA ARG A 262 -3.85 9.36 -32.01
C ARG A 262 -4.01 9.32 -33.54
N VAL A 263 -3.77 8.14 -34.11
CA VAL A 263 -3.93 7.87 -35.55
C VAL A 263 -4.85 6.65 -35.70
N GLY A 264 -6.00 6.84 -36.32
CA GLY A 264 -6.98 5.74 -36.49
C GLY A 264 -7.44 5.12 -35.15
N GLY A 265 -7.54 5.92 -34.09
CA GLY A 265 -7.93 5.45 -32.75
C GLY A 265 -6.78 4.88 -31.92
N ARG A 266 -5.64 4.53 -32.52
CA ARG A 266 -4.45 4.00 -31.83
C ARG A 266 -3.50 5.11 -31.40
N LEU A 267 -2.83 4.93 -30.29
CA LEU A 267 -1.76 5.81 -29.85
C LEU A 267 -0.48 5.50 -30.63
N VAL A 268 0.18 6.51 -31.16
CA VAL A 268 1.45 6.42 -31.87
C VAL A 268 2.46 7.29 -31.15
N TYR A 269 3.65 6.76 -30.92
CA TYR A 269 4.75 7.49 -30.32
C TYR A 269 5.67 8.09 -31.39
N HIS A 270 6.06 9.35 -31.19
CA HIS A 270 7.01 10.08 -32.02
C HIS A 270 8.28 10.35 -31.19
N PRO A 271 9.37 9.60 -31.44
CA PRO A 271 10.62 9.79 -30.72
C PRO A 271 11.21 11.19 -30.93
N SER A 272 11.77 11.76 -29.85
CA SER A 272 12.52 13.00 -29.91
C SER A 272 13.98 12.80 -30.34
N GLY A 273 14.49 11.57 -30.29
CA GLY A 273 15.89 11.22 -30.45
C GLY A 273 16.73 11.44 -29.17
N ARG A 274 16.10 11.82 -28.06
CA ARG A 274 16.76 12.02 -26.75
C ARG A 274 16.52 10.86 -25.78
N GLU A 275 15.76 9.86 -26.20
CA GLU A 275 15.49 8.66 -25.42
C GLU A 275 16.74 7.75 -25.35
N PRO A 276 16.95 7.03 -24.24
CA PRO A 276 17.82 5.86 -24.24
C PRO A 276 17.13 4.71 -25.00
N GLN A 277 17.87 3.67 -25.36
CA GLN A 277 17.31 2.40 -25.77
C GLN A 277 16.81 1.64 -24.55
N ILE A 278 15.50 1.54 -24.38
CA ILE A 278 14.89 1.01 -23.16
C ILE A 278 14.63 -0.49 -23.33
N HIS A 279 15.25 -1.29 -22.50
CA HIS A 279 14.88 -2.69 -22.29
C HIS A 279 14.15 -2.80 -20.94
N ALA A 280 13.16 -3.68 -20.86
CA ALA A 280 12.43 -3.92 -19.63
C ALA A 280 12.29 -5.41 -19.35
N ALA A 281 12.37 -5.79 -18.10
CA ALA A 281 12.23 -7.18 -17.70
C ALA A 281 11.79 -7.33 -16.25
N SER A 282 11.16 -8.45 -15.94
CA SER A 282 10.78 -8.80 -14.59
C SER A 282 10.65 -10.32 -14.43
N ARG A 283 10.45 -10.77 -13.21
CA ARG A 283 10.13 -12.16 -12.90
C ARG A 283 8.91 -12.68 -13.68
N ARG A 284 7.86 -11.82 -13.83
CA ARG A 284 6.63 -12.15 -14.56
C ARG A 284 6.76 -11.91 -16.07
N GLY A 285 7.61 -10.96 -16.50
CA GLY A 285 7.82 -10.61 -17.90
C GLY A 285 6.71 -9.81 -18.57
N ILE A 286 5.65 -9.48 -17.83
CA ILE A 286 4.54 -8.65 -18.26
C ILE A 286 4.26 -7.57 -17.22
N PRO A 287 3.71 -6.41 -17.61
CA PRO A 287 3.38 -5.34 -16.67
C PRO A 287 2.17 -5.68 -15.80
N TYR A 288 1.92 -4.87 -14.78
CA TYR A 288 0.67 -4.91 -14.04
C TYR A 288 -0.50 -4.64 -14.98
N GLN A 289 -1.61 -5.34 -14.78
CA GLN A 289 -2.81 -5.19 -15.58
C GLN A 289 -3.38 -3.77 -15.47
N ALA A 290 -3.88 -3.23 -16.59
CA ALA A 290 -4.60 -1.97 -16.61
C ALA A 290 -5.83 -2.02 -15.69
N ARG A 291 -6.07 -0.95 -14.98
CA ARG A 291 -7.31 -0.79 -14.21
C ARG A 291 -8.48 -0.56 -15.15
N GLY A 292 -9.61 -1.18 -14.85
CA GLY A 292 -10.88 -0.88 -15.51
C GLY A 292 -11.27 0.59 -15.33
N GLU A 293 -11.84 1.20 -16.36
CA GLU A 293 -12.41 2.54 -16.26
C GLU A 293 -13.44 2.59 -15.12
N ASN A 294 -13.44 3.70 -14.37
CA ASN A 294 -14.23 3.79 -13.16
C ASN A 294 -15.70 4.03 -13.48
N GLU A 295 -16.54 3.06 -13.16
CA GLU A 295 -18.00 3.14 -13.25
C GLU A 295 -18.68 3.19 -11.86
N LYS A 296 -17.89 3.00 -10.79
CA LYS A 296 -18.38 3.00 -9.41
C LYS A 296 -18.57 4.40 -8.83
N GLY A 297 -18.14 5.43 -9.58
CA GLY A 297 -18.12 6.81 -9.08
C GLY A 297 -17.18 6.99 -7.88
N PRO A 298 -17.36 8.07 -7.09
CA PRO A 298 -16.50 8.38 -5.97
C PRO A 298 -16.63 7.41 -4.78
N HIS A 299 -17.84 6.91 -4.50
CA HIS A 299 -18.19 6.20 -3.26
C HIS A 299 -18.43 4.71 -3.44
N GLY A 300 -18.62 4.23 -4.69
CA GLY A 300 -18.98 2.84 -4.94
C GLY A 300 -17.84 1.87 -4.64
N ARG A 301 -18.19 0.77 -4.00
CA ARG A 301 -17.31 -0.38 -3.75
C ARG A 301 -18.10 -1.68 -3.90
N HIS A 302 -17.39 -2.78 -4.04
CA HIS A 302 -17.99 -4.09 -3.89
C HIS A 302 -18.29 -4.35 -2.40
N GLU A 303 -19.54 -4.73 -2.10
CA GLU A 303 -19.91 -5.18 -0.76
C GLU A 303 -19.62 -6.68 -0.61
N PRO A 304 -18.92 -7.08 0.48
CA PRO A 304 -18.50 -8.47 0.67
C PRO A 304 -19.67 -9.45 0.74
N LEU A 305 -19.63 -10.49 -0.08
CA LEU A 305 -20.63 -11.57 -0.10
C LEU A 305 -20.25 -12.71 0.88
N LEU A 306 -18.99 -13.06 0.93
CA LEU A 306 -18.46 -14.17 1.74
C LEU A 306 -17.51 -13.69 2.85
N LEU A 307 -16.72 -12.65 2.58
CA LEU A 307 -15.68 -12.16 3.49
C LEU A 307 -16.22 -11.06 4.42
N SER A 308 -17.39 -11.30 5.04
CA SER A 308 -17.98 -10.30 5.96
C SER A 308 -17.16 -10.17 7.26
N ALA A 309 -17.27 -8.99 7.91
CA ALA A 309 -16.59 -8.71 9.18
C ALA A 309 -16.95 -9.73 10.27
N GLU A 310 -18.21 -10.18 10.34
CA GLU A 310 -18.67 -11.18 11.31
C GLU A 310 -18.04 -12.55 11.05
N ARG A 311 -17.93 -12.94 9.77
CA ARG A 311 -17.27 -14.20 9.39
C ARG A 311 -15.78 -14.16 9.73
N ILE A 312 -15.10 -13.07 9.44
CA ILE A 312 -13.70 -12.87 9.80
C ILE A 312 -13.51 -12.93 11.31
N ALA A 313 -14.33 -12.21 12.07
CA ALA A 313 -14.26 -12.24 13.53
C ALA A 313 -14.46 -13.64 14.10
N ARG A 314 -15.37 -14.44 13.51
CA ARG A 314 -15.56 -15.84 13.88
C ARG A 314 -14.34 -16.70 13.56
N LEU A 315 -13.77 -16.57 12.35
CA LEU A 315 -12.55 -17.29 11.96
C LEU A 315 -11.40 -16.96 12.90
N ARG A 316 -11.17 -15.68 13.21
CA ARG A 316 -10.10 -15.27 14.15
C ARG A 316 -10.30 -15.86 15.54
N ARG A 317 -11.52 -15.84 16.09
CA ARG A 317 -11.80 -16.46 17.39
C ARG A 317 -11.56 -17.98 17.38
N THR A 318 -11.97 -18.68 16.33
CA THR A 318 -11.76 -20.14 16.20
C THR A 318 -10.27 -20.50 16.14
N HIS A 319 -9.44 -19.61 15.60
CA HIS A 319 -8.00 -19.84 15.39
C HIS A 319 -7.12 -18.92 16.24
N GLU A 320 -7.62 -18.37 17.34
CA GLU A 320 -6.91 -17.41 18.19
C GLU A 320 -5.56 -17.91 18.69
N SER A 321 -5.47 -19.18 19.05
CA SER A 321 -4.23 -19.78 19.55
C SER A 321 -3.23 -20.18 18.45
N THR A 322 -3.69 -20.45 17.23
CA THR A 322 -2.89 -21.00 16.13
C THR A 322 -2.57 -19.98 15.06
N GLY A 323 -3.35 -18.92 14.95
CA GLY A 323 -3.41 -18.04 13.77
C GLY A 323 -4.12 -18.71 12.59
N LEU A 324 -4.61 -17.90 11.67
CA LEU A 324 -5.25 -18.38 10.43
C LEU A 324 -4.20 -18.86 9.42
N ASP A 325 -4.62 -19.74 8.52
CA ASP A 325 -3.91 -20.07 7.30
C ASP A 325 -4.56 -19.32 6.13
N PHE A 326 -3.75 -18.56 5.38
CA PHE A 326 -4.27 -17.75 4.30
C PHE A 326 -4.79 -18.61 3.13
N ARG A 327 -4.02 -19.66 2.77
CA ARG A 327 -4.37 -20.56 1.65
C ARG A 327 -5.62 -21.38 1.92
N ASP A 328 -5.74 -21.88 3.14
CA ASP A 328 -6.81 -22.82 3.47
C ASP A 328 -8.10 -22.12 3.88
N GLN A 329 -8.01 -20.94 4.51
CA GLN A 329 -9.15 -20.32 5.19
C GLN A 329 -9.61 -18.99 4.59
N LEU A 330 -8.69 -18.20 4.01
CA LEU A 330 -9.03 -16.89 3.44
C LEU A 330 -9.12 -16.95 1.92
N TRP A 331 -8.13 -17.53 1.27
CA TRP A 331 -8.09 -17.58 -0.20
C TRP A 331 -9.33 -18.23 -0.84
N PRO A 332 -9.89 -19.33 -0.34
CA PRO A 332 -11.11 -19.91 -0.90
C PRO A 332 -12.32 -18.98 -0.82
N LEU A 333 -12.36 -18.06 0.16
CA LEU A 333 -13.42 -17.06 0.25
C LEU A 333 -13.18 -15.92 -0.73
N ILE A 334 -11.94 -15.42 -0.80
CA ILE A 334 -11.54 -14.33 -1.70
C ILE A 334 -11.72 -14.75 -3.17
N SER A 335 -11.17 -15.91 -3.55
CA SER A 335 -11.24 -16.40 -4.93
C SER A 335 -12.68 -16.59 -5.40
N ARG A 336 -13.49 -17.20 -4.54
CA ARG A 336 -14.90 -17.45 -4.86
C ARG A 336 -15.71 -16.16 -4.96
N GLU A 337 -15.41 -15.17 -4.16
CA GLU A 337 -16.07 -13.86 -4.24
C GLU A 337 -15.74 -13.16 -5.57
N VAL A 338 -14.49 -13.18 -5.98
CA VAL A 338 -14.02 -12.67 -7.28
C VAL A 338 -14.70 -13.39 -8.44
N GLU A 339 -14.70 -14.73 -8.41
CA GLU A 339 -15.33 -15.58 -9.42
C GLU A 339 -16.85 -15.35 -9.52
N THR A 340 -17.51 -15.18 -8.38
CA THR A 340 -18.95 -14.84 -8.34
C THR A 340 -19.23 -13.55 -9.11
N VAL A 341 -18.44 -12.50 -8.87
CA VAL A 341 -18.59 -11.21 -9.58
C VAL A 341 -18.29 -11.37 -11.07
N TYR A 342 -17.25 -12.13 -11.43
CA TYR A 342 -16.94 -12.42 -12.83
C TYR A 342 -18.11 -13.03 -13.58
N TYR A 343 -18.61 -14.15 -13.10
CA TYR A 343 -19.68 -14.89 -13.79
C TYR A 343 -21.00 -14.13 -13.81
N ARG A 344 -21.35 -13.46 -12.69
CA ARG A 344 -22.53 -12.61 -12.66
C ARG A 344 -22.45 -11.49 -13.69
N THR A 345 -21.31 -10.80 -13.77
CA THR A 345 -21.10 -9.73 -14.74
C THR A 345 -21.06 -10.26 -16.17
N LEU A 346 -20.48 -11.45 -16.40
CA LEU A 346 -20.48 -12.11 -17.70
C LEU A 346 -21.90 -12.43 -18.18
N LEU A 347 -22.75 -12.97 -17.33
CA LEU A 347 -24.15 -13.24 -17.67
C LEU A 347 -24.91 -11.93 -17.96
N THR A 348 -24.70 -10.91 -17.14
CA THR A 348 -25.32 -9.58 -17.34
C THR A 348 -24.88 -8.96 -18.67
N SER A 349 -23.59 -9.00 -19.00
CA SER A 349 -23.07 -8.45 -20.28
C SER A 349 -23.62 -9.17 -21.51
N ARG A 350 -24.07 -10.42 -21.35
CA ARG A 350 -24.75 -11.22 -22.37
C ARG A 350 -26.27 -11.04 -22.42
N GLY A 351 -26.82 -10.15 -21.59
CA GLY A 351 -28.25 -9.87 -21.52
C GLY A 351 -29.06 -10.76 -20.57
N TYR A 352 -28.42 -11.65 -19.80
CA TYR A 352 -29.07 -12.57 -18.86
C TYR A 352 -29.11 -11.98 -17.43
N THR A 353 -29.65 -10.77 -17.27
CA THR A 353 -29.60 -10.03 -15.98
C THR A 353 -30.38 -10.72 -14.86
N ALA A 354 -31.54 -11.33 -15.18
CA ALA A 354 -32.34 -12.05 -14.17
C ALA A 354 -31.63 -13.34 -13.73
N GLU A 355 -31.08 -14.07 -14.67
CA GLU A 355 -30.34 -15.31 -14.44
C GLU A 355 -29.02 -15.04 -13.71
N ALA A 356 -28.41 -13.86 -13.91
CA ALA A 356 -27.16 -13.47 -13.24
C ALA A 356 -27.32 -13.39 -11.71
N GLN A 357 -28.45 -12.90 -11.21
CA GLN A 357 -28.73 -12.88 -9.76
C GLN A 357 -28.97 -14.30 -9.23
N GLN A 358 -29.76 -15.12 -9.93
CA GLN A 358 -29.99 -16.50 -9.53
C GLN A 358 -28.69 -17.32 -9.58
N PHE A 359 -27.85 -17.10 -10.59
CA PHE A 359 -26.52 -17.69 -10.65
C PHE A 359 -25.69 -17.39 -9.40
N GLN A 360 -25.65 -16.11 -8.99
CA GLN A 360 -24.91 -15.72 -7.78
C GLN A 360 -25.37 -16.54 -6.56
N ASP A 361 -26.67 -16.66 -6.35
CA ASP A 361 -27.21 -17.37 -5.20
C ASP A 361 -26.89 -18.86 -5.26
N ASP A 362 -27.06 -19.50 -6.42
CA ASP A 362 -26.76 -20.92 -6.64
C ASP A 362 -25.26 -21.21 -6.53
N TYR A 363 -24.41 -20.31 -7.09
CA TYR A 363 -22.96 -20.46 -7.03
C TYR A 363 -22.43 -20.33 -5.60
N LEU A 364 -22.95 -19.40 -4.82
CA LEU A 364 -22.60 -19.24 -3.41
C LEU A 364 -23.10 -20.42 -2.57
N ALA A 365 -24.30 -20.95 -2.85
CA ALA A 365 -24.88 -22.09 -2.16
C ALA A 365 -24.16 -23.42 -2.46
N ALA A 366 -23.54 -23.56 -3.64
CA ALA A 366 -22.82 -24.79 -4.05
C ALA A 366 -21.65 -25.18 -3.13
N GLY A 367 -21.24 -24.28 -2.23
CA GLY A 367 -20.16 -24.53 -1.26
C GLY A 367 -18.76 -24.60 -1.91
N PRO A 368 -17.70 -24.98 -1.19
CA PRO A 368 -16.33 -24.91 -1.68
C PRO A 368 -15.91 -26.07 -2.61
N HIS A 369 -16.82 -27.01 -2.89
CA HIS A 369 -16.48 -28.18 -3.70
C HIS A 369 -16.55 -27.86 -5.21
N GLN A 370 -15.43 -27.97 -5.89
CA GLN A 370 -15.29 -27.63 -7.31
C GLN A 370 -16.32 -28.34 -8.21
N ARG A 371 -16.62 -29.61 -7.99
CA ARG A 371 -17.63 -30.33 -8.78
C ARG A 371 -19.02 -29.69 -8.72
N HIS A 372 -19.39 -29.12 -7.56
CA HIS A 372 -20.70 -28.46 -7.42
C HIS A 372 -20.71 -27.11 -8.13
N THR A 373 -19.61 -26.34 -8.03
CA THR A 373 -19.47 -25.07 -8.75
C THR A 373 -19.41 -25.28 -10.25
N ASP A 374 -18.69 -26.28 -10.74
CA ASP A 374 -18.64 -26.65 -12.15
C ASP A 374 -20.02 -27.03 -12.70
N ALA A 375 -20.81 -27.74 -11.91
CA ALA A 375 -22.19 -28.08 -12.29
C ALA A 375 -23.08 -26.84 -12.40
N VAL A 376 -22.97 -25.87 -11.48
CA VAL A 376 -23.68 -24.59 -11.56
C VAL A 376 -23.25 -23.80 -12.79
N ILE A 377 -21.94 -23.65 -13.02
CA ILE A 377 -21.40 -22.94 -14.19
C ILE A 377 -21.95 -23.55 -15.50
N ALA A 378 -21.96 -24.88 -15.61
CA ALA A 378 -22.49 -25.58 -16.78
C ALA A 378 -24.00 -25.42 -16.94
N ALA A 379 -24.77 -25.43 -15.85
CA ALA A 379 -26.22 -25.25 -15.86
C ALA A 379 -26.67 -23.88 -16.43
N TYR A 380 -25.82 -22.85 -16.26
CA TYR A 380 -26.05 -21.51 -16.83
C TYR A 380 -25.40 -21.31 -18.22
N GLY A 381 -24.95 -22.39 -18.87
CA GLY A 381 -24.44 -22.35 -20.24
C GLY A 381 -23.10 -21.65 -20.41
N ILE A 382 -22.33 -21.50 -19.33
CA ILE A 382 -20.99 -20.90 -19.37
C ILE A 382 -19.99 -21.97 -19.88
N GLY A 383 -19.46 -21.75 -21.09
CA GLY A 383 -18.53 -22.67 -21.75
C GLY A 383 -17.11 -22.64 -21.15
N GLU A 384 -16.30 -23.64 -21.50
CA GLU A 384 -14.91 -23.77 -20.97
C GLU A 384 -14.04 -22.54 -21.20
N LYS A 385 -14.15 -21.90 -22.36
CA LYS A 385 -13.38 -20.70 -22.70
C LYS A 385 -13.67 -19.50 -21.81
N ASP A 386 -14.85 -19.48 -21.17
CA ASP A 386 -15.31 -18.41 -20.30
C ASP A 386 -15.14 -18.76 -18.82
N ARG A 387 -14.55 -19.93 -18.51
CA ARG A 387 -14.30 -20.33 -17.14
C ARG A 387 -13.12 -19.57 -16.56
N TRP A 388 -13.29 -19.14 -15.33
CA TRP A 388 -12.22 -18.46 -14.57
C TRP A 388 -11.08 -19.44 -14.28
N ASP A 389 -9.87 -19.03 -14.60
CA ASP A 389 -8.66 -19.80 -14.35
C ASP A 389 -7.59 -18.89 -13.72
N TRP A 390 -7.39 -19.04 -12.42
CA TRP A 390 -6.44 -18.23 -11.66
C TRP A 390 -5.01 -18.38 -12.15
N ASP A 391 -4.62 -19.56 -12.59
CA ASP A 391 -3.25 -19.79 -13.07
C ASP A 391 -3.01 -19.13 -14.43
N LEU A 392 -4.01 -19.17 -15.31
CA LEU A 392 -3.95 -18.48 -16.61
C LEU A 392 -3.94 -16.95 -16.40
N ILE A 393 -4.78 -16.43 -15.52
CA ILE A 393 -4.82 -14.99 -15.22
C ILE A 393 -3.50 -14.52 -14.58
N ALA A 394 -2.91 -15.32 -13.68
CA ALA A 394 -1.64 -15.01 -13.04
C ALA A 394 -0.44 -15.13 -14.00
N ARG A 395 -0.51 -16.03 -14.99
CA ARG A 395 0.54 -16.34 -15.96
C ARG A 395 -0.05 -16.62 -17.34
N PRO A 396 -0.47 -15.60 -18.09
CA PRO A 396 -1.20 -15.76 -19.33
C PRO A 396 -0.39 -16.43 -20.45
N TYR A 397 0.90 -16.59 -20.25
CA TYR A 397 1.84 -17.28 -21.16
C TYR A 397 2.15 -18.73 -20.75
N ARG A 398 1.52 -19.30 -19.70
CA ARG A 398 1.91 -20.59 -19.11
C ARG A 398 1.87 -21.76 -20.11
N ASP A 399 0.94 -21.70 -21.07
CA ASP A 399 0.72 -22.76 -22.07
C ASP A 399 1.37 -22.41 -23.43
N ARG A 400 2.31 -21.43 -23.45
CA ARG A 400 3.01 -21.01 -24.67
C ARG A 400 4.50 -21.32 -24.61
N GLU A 401 5.00 -21.79 -25.73
CA GLU A 401 6.42 -21.90 -26.04
C GLU A 401 6.76 -20.80 -27.04
N PHE A 402 7.71 -19.93 -26.69
CA PHE A 402 8.14 -18.86 -27.57
C PHE A 402 9.32 -19.34 -28.43
N THR A 403 9.29 -19.01 -29.73
CA THR A 403 10.36 -19.36 -30.66
C THR A 403 11.49 -18.32 -30.67
N GLY A 404 11.28 -17.12 -30.12
CA GLY A 404 12.27 -16.06 -30.02
C GLY A 404 11.66 -14.71 -29.61
N PRO A 405 12.50 -13.65 -29.53
CA PRO A 405 12.06 -12.31 -29.08
C PRO A 405 10.91 -11.73 -29.91
N GLY A 406 10.90 -11.94 -31.24
CA GLY A 406 9.85 -11.42 -32.11
C GLY A 406 8.48 -12.07 -31.84
N ASP A 407 8.47 -13.40 -31.60
CA ASP A 407 7.27 -14.13 -31.23
C ASP A 407 6.73 -13.71 -29.88
N PHE A 408 7.61 -13.55 -28.89
CA PHE A 408 7.23 -13.01 -27.58
C PHE A 408 6.67 -11.59 -27.67
N THR A 409 7.31 -10.71 -28.44
CA THR A 409 6.86 -9.31 -28.63
C THR A 409 5.49 -9.27 -29.30
N GLY A 410 5.26 -10.09 -30.34
CA GLY A 410 3.96 -10.16 -31.00
C GLY A 410 2.85 -10.59 -30.03
N TRP A 411 3.08 -11.68 -29.30
CA TRP A 411 2.16 -12.16 -28.27
C TRP A 411 1.91 -11.09 -27.17
N LEU A 412 2.98 -10.42 -26.69
CA LEU A 412 2.86 -9.41 -25.67
C LEU A 412 2.01 -8.23 -26.13
N LEU A 413 2.21 -7.74 -27.36
CA LEU A 413 1.39 -6.67 -27.93
C LEU A 413 -0.08 -7.04 -28.00
N ASP A 414 -0.41 -8.27 -28.38
CA ASP A 414 -1.80 -8.73 -28.41
C ASP A 414 -2.39 -8.82 -27.01
N HIS A 415 -1.65 -9.37 -26.05
CA HIS A 415 -2.04 -9.42 -24.64
C HIS A 415 -2.29 -8.02 -24.04
N LEU A 416 -1.41 -7.04 -24.33
CA LEU A 416 -1.59 -5.67 -23.84
C LEU A 416 -2.79 -4.97 -24.49
N ARG A 417 -3.05 -5.22 -25.79
CA ARG A 417 -4.23 -4.68 -26.47
C ARG A 417 -5.53 -5.25 -25.90
N GLU A 418 -5.55 -6.55 -25.59
CA GLU A 418 -6.67 -7.19 -24.93
C GLU A 418 -6.89 -6.61 -23.51
N ASP A 419 -5.83 -6.42 -22.72
CA ASP A 419 -5.89 -5.80 -21.40
C ASP A 419 -6.47 -4.37 -21.45
N VAL A 420 -6.07 -3.57 -22.44
CA VAL A 420 -6.64 -2.22 -22.68
C VAL A 420 -8.12 -2.31 -23.07
N ALA A 421 -8.49 -3.23 -23.97
CA ALA A 421 -9.88 -3.41 -24.36
C ALA A 421 -10.78 -3.80 -23.17
N GLU A 422 -10.32 -4.75 -22.36
CA GLU A 422 -10.99 -5.14 -21.12
C GLU A 422 -11.09 -3.96 -20.12
N ALA A 423 -10.05 -3.11 -20.03
CA ALA A 423 -10.08 -1.95 -19.15
C ALA A 423 -11.14 -0.92 -19.59
N HIS A 424 -11.33 -0.71 -20.88
CA HIS A 424 -12.36 0.17 -21.43
C HIS A 424 -13.78 -0.40 -21.24
N CYS A 425 -13.95 -1.70 -21.02
CA CYS A 425 -15.25 -2.27 -20.64
C CYS A 425 -15.70 -1.86 -19.23
N GLY A 426 -14.82 -1.24 -18.44
CA GLY A 426 -15.14 -0.72 -17.11
C GLY A 426 -15.01 -1.71 -15.97
N ASN A 427 -15.05 -1.18 -14.74
CA ASN A 427 -14.90 -1.96 -13.50
C ASN A 427 -16.24 -2.38 -12.85
N VAL A 428 -17.35 -2.23 -13.59
CA VAL A 428 -18.69 -2.73 -13.24
C VAL A 428 -19.27 -3.54 -14.39
N SER A 429 -19.20 -3.01 -15.62
CA SER A 429 -19.77 -3.62 -16.83
C SER A 429 -18.86 -4.66 -17.46
N GLY A 430 -17.53 -4.53 -17.33
CA GLY A 430 -16.53 -5.45 -17.87
C GLY A 430 -16.30 -6.64 -16.93
N PRO A 431 -16.58 -7.89 -17.35
CA PRO A 431 -16.53 -9.06 -16.46
C PRO A 431 -15.18 -9.25 -15.77
N LEU A 432 -14.08 -9.18 -16.53
CA LEU A 432 -12.73 -9.35 -16.00
C LEU A 432 -12.37 -8.23 -15.02
N LYS A 433 -12.54 -6.97 -15.42
CA LYS A 433 -12.12 -5.84 -14.61
C LYS A 433 -13.02 -5.60 -13.40
N ALA A 434 -14.31 -5.93 -13.48
CA ALA A 434 -15.20 -5.94 -12.32
C ALA A 434 -14.73 -6.97 -11.27
N ALA A 435 -14.38 -8.18 -11.70
CA ALA A 435 -13.87 -9.23 -10.83
C ALA A 435 -12.52 -8.87 -10.18
N LEU A 436 -11.57 -8.33 -10.96
CA LEU A 436 -10.26 -7.94 -10.43
C LEU A 436 -10.34 -6.74 -9.46
N ASP A 437 -11.30 -5.83 -9.68
CA ASP A 437 -11.50 -4.69 -8.77
C ASP A 437 -12.06 -5.11 -7.39
N VAL A 438 -12.69 -6.30 -7.29
CA VAL A 438 -13.08 -6.91 -6.00
C VAL A 438 -11.85 -7.09 -5.08
N LEU A 439 -10.71 -7.53 -5.62
CA LEU A 439 -9.47 -7.69 -4.84
C LEU A 439 -9.02 -6.36 -4.21
N ARG A 440 -9.27 -5.25 -4.88
CA ARG A 440 -9.00 -3.90 -4.35
C ARG A 440 -10.00 -3.50 -3.28
N ASP A 441 -11.27 -3.79 -3.50
CA ASP A 441 -12.33 -3.40 -2.59
C ASP A 441 -12.35 -4.22 -1.29
N LEU A 442 -11.94 -5.50 -1.34
CA LEU A 442 -11.82 -6.39 -0.17
C LEU A 442 -10.60 -6.11 0.74
N ARG A 443 -9.80 -5.08 0.47
CA ARG A 443 -8.59 -4.83 1.26
C ARG A 443 -8.86 -4.63 2.75
N ASN A 444 -9.94 -3.94 3.11
CA ASN A 444 -10.29 -3.72 4.51
C ASN A 444 -10.66 -5.03 5.19
N GLU A 445 -11.39 -5.89 4.52
CA GLU A 445 -11.82 -7.19 5.02
C GLU A 445 -10.61 -8.13 5.19
N ILE A 446 -9.70 -8.14 4.21
CA ILE A 446 -8.45 -8.90 4.31
C ILE A 446 -7.61 -8.37 5.49
N ARG A 447 -7.49 -7.05 5.68
CA ARG A 447 -6.80 -6.46 6.84
C ARG A 447 -7.40 -6.90 8.16
N LEU A 448 -8.72 -6.93 8.30
CA LEU A 448 -9.38 -7.44 9.50
C LEU A 448 -8.98 -8.89 9.82
N ALA A 449 -8.67 -9.69 8.79
CA ALA A 449 -8.25 -11.07 8.96
C ALA A 449 -6.76 -11.21 9.28
N VAL A 450 -5.88 -10.40 8.65
CA VAL A 450 -4.42 -10.63 8.68
C VAL A 450 -3.67 -9.73 9.64
N ASP A 451 -4.16 -8.51 9.93
CA ASP A 451 -3.49 -7.53 10.79
C ASP A 451 -3.31 -8.06 12.21
N HIS A 452 -2.28 -7.56 12.90
CA HIS A 452 -1.95 -7.92 14.29
C HIS A 452 -1.82 -9.43 14.51
N GLY A 453 -1.10 -10.12 13.61
CA GLY A 453 -0.82 -11.55 13.75
C GLY A 453 -2.07 -12.43 13.58
N GLY A 454 -3.03 -12.00 12.78
CA GLY A 454 -4.21 -12.81 12.46
C GLY A 454 -3.88 -14.11 11.72
N LEU A 455 -2.75 -14.13 10.97
CA LEU A 455 -2.18 -15.34 10.39
C LEU A 455 -1.07 -15.89 11.31
N HIS A 456 -0.80 -17.20 11.21
CA HIS A 456 0.46 -17.72 11.74
C HIS A 456 1.64 -17.35 10.83
N GLY A 457 2.84 -17.20 11.39
CA GLY A 457 4.01 -16.63 10.72
C GLY A 457 4.44 -17.34 9.44
N ASP A 458 4.27 -18.68 9.37
CA ASP A 458 4.59 -19.43 8.14
C ASP A 458 3.66 -19.03 6.99
N SER A 459 2.35 -18.99 7.23
CA SER A 459 1.38 -18.58 6.21
C SER A 459 1.51 -17.10 5.86
N TYR A 460 1.80 -16.23 6.85
CA TYR A 460 2.10 -14.83 6.58
C TYR A 460 3.23 -14.72 5.55
N ARG A 461 4.36 -15.38 5.82
CA ARG A 461 5.56 -15.33 4.98
C ARG A 461 5.35 -15.91 3.60
N THR A 462 4.77 -17.13 3.51
CA THR A 462 4.70 -17.91 2.25
C THR A 462 3.50 -17.53 1.41
N ASP A 463 2.34 -17.33 2.05
CA ASP A 463 1.08 -17.20 1.34
C ASP A 463 0.64 -15.74 1.19
N LEU A 464 0.73 -14.94 2.23
CA LEU A 464 0.38 -13.53 2.13
C LEU A 464 1.49 -12.72 1.45
N ASP A 465 2.71 -12.71 2.01
CA ASP A 465 3.79 -11.83 1.58
C ASP A 465 4.39 -12.23 0.23
N ARG A 466 4.78 -13.50 0.07
CA ARG A 466 5.50 -13.96 -1.14
C ARG A 466 4.59 -14.32 -2.30
N TRP A 467 3.33 -14.65 -2.05
CA TRP A 467 2.42 -15.08 -3.10
C TRP A 467 1.25 -14.13 -3.33
N TYR A 468 0.38 -13.90 -2.32
CA TYR A 468 -0.86 -13.14 -2.53
C TYR A 468 -0.60 -11.64 -2.75
N THR A 469 0.25 -11.00 -1.94
CA THR A 469 0.54 -9.57 -2.07
C THR A 469 1.09 -9.19 -3.45
N PRO A 470 2.08 -9.93 -4.04
CA PRO A 470 2.51 -9.69 -5.43
C PRO A 470 1.45 -10.03 -6.48
N LEU A 471 0.60 -11.03 -6.24
CA LEU A 471 -0.50 -11.38 -7.14
C LEU A 471 -1.57 -10.27 -7.13
N ASN A 472 -2.00 -9.86 -5.95
CA ASN A 472 -2.96 -8.77 -5.77
C ASN A 472 -2.44 -7.45 -6.39
N ALA A 473 -1.16 -7.14 -6.22
CA ALA A 473 -0.56 -5.95 -6.83
C ALA A 473 -0.61 -6.00 -8.37
N TYR A 474 -0.28 -7.15 -8.96
CA TYR A 474 -0.33 -7.37 -10.40
C TYR A 474 -1.74 -7.23 -10.97
N LEU A 475 -2.75 -7.77 -10.27
CA LEU A 475 -4.12 -7.88 -10.78
C LEU A 475 -4.98 -6.64 -10.50
N SER A 476 -4.78 -5.95 -9.35
CA SER A 476 -5.72 -4.94 -8.87
C SER A 476 -5.13 -3.54 -8.61
N ILE A 477 -3.78 -3.39 -8.66
CA ILE A 477 -3.10 -2.12 -8.36
C ILE A 477 -2.40 -1.53 -9.59
N GLY A 478 -2.83 -1.90 -10.77
CA GLY A 478 -2.18 -1.52 -12.01
C GLY A 478 -2.34 -0.04 -12.41
N PRO A 479 -1.72 0.33 -13.55
CA PRO A 479 -1.76 1.67 -14.09
C PRO A 479 -3.12 1.98 -14.74
N PRO A 480 -3.39 3.25 -15.06
CA PRO A 480 -4.45 3.60 -16.02
C PRO A 480 -4.26 2.91 -17.38
N ALA A 481 -5.35 2.57 -18.08
CA ALA A 481 -5.31 1.97 -19.42
C ALA A 481 -4.41 2.76 -20.38
N ARG A 482 -4.45 4.10 -20.32
CA ARG A 482 -3.59 4.97 -21.12
C ARG A 482 -2.09 4.66 -20.98
N ARG A 483 -1.60 4.29 -19.79
CA ARG A 483 -0.19 3.94 -19.60
C ARG A 483 0.19 2.65 -20.33
N VAL A 484 -0.76 1.73 -20.44
CA VAL A 484 -0.56 0.50 -21.24
C VAL A 484 -0.64 0.82 -22.72
N GLU A 485 -1.53 1.71 -23.18
CA GLU A 485 -1.53 2.23 -24.57
C GLU A 485 -0.19 2.92 -24.91
N GLU A 486 0.36 3.74 -24.02
CA GLU A 486 1.67 4.37 -24.18
C GLU A 486 2.79 3.33 -24.30
N MET A 487 2.74 2.27 -23.47
CA MET A 487 3.69 1.15 -23.56
C MET A 487 3.61 0.40 -24.91
N ILE A 488 2.40 0.14 -25.41
CA ILE A 488 2.20 -0.45 -26.73
C ILE A 488 2.83 0.41 -27.81
N ALA A 489 2.54 1.73 -27.81
CA ALA A 489 3.07 2.67 -28.80
C ALA A 489 4.60 2.75 -28.77
N LEU A 490 5.22 2.67 -27.60
CA LEU A 490 6.67 2.66 -27.43
C LEU A 490 7.32 1.37 -27.93
N ILE A 491 6.66 0.21 -27.73
CA ILE A 491 7.11 -1.07 -28.30
C ILE A 491 7.02 -1.02 -29.83
N GLU A 492 5.90 -0.56 -30.39
CA GLU A 492 5.69 -0.44 -31.83
C GLU A 492 6.67 0.55 -32.49
N ALA A 493 7.06 1.61 -31.76
CA ALA A 493 8.06 2.57 -32.22
C ALA A 493 9.52 2.08 -32.08
N GLY A 494 9.76 0.89 -31.48
CA GLY A 494 11.09 0.34 -31.26
C GLY A 494 11.91 1.05 -30.18
N VAL A 495 11.27 1.87 -29.32
CA VAL A 495 11.92 2.57 -28.21
C VAL A 495 11.98 1.71 -26.95
N LEU A 496 11.00 0.84 -26.77
CA LEU A 496 10.90 -0.10 -25.65
C LEU A 496 10.95 -1.55 -26.15
N HIS A 497 11.78 -2.37 -25.51
CA HIS A 497 11.87 -3.81 -25.75
C HIS A 497 11.67 -4.59 -24.44
N VAL A 498 10.73 -5.53 -24.39
CA VAL A 498 10.53 -6.39 -23.21
C VAL A 498 11.23 -7.73 -23.46
N VAL A 499 12.15 -8.08 -22.54
CA VAL A 499 13.05 -9.25 -22.71
C VAL A 499 12.30 -10.57 -22.53
N GLY A 500 11.42 -10.65 -21.54
CA GLY A 500 10.63 -11.85 -21.26
C GLY A 500 10.47 -12.13 -19.76
N PRO A 501 9.74 -13.25 -19.45
CA PRO A 501 9.57 -13.73 -18.08
C PRO A 501 10.83 -14.35 -17.50
N GLN A 502 10.88 -14.48 -16.17
CA GLN A 502 11.97 -15.14 -15.43
C GLN A 502 13.36 -14.56 -15.75
N VAL A 503 13.45 -13.25 -15.87
CA VAL A 503 14.69 -12.57 -16.26
C VAL A 503 15.89 -12.95 -15.37
N HIS A 504 17.00 -13.24 -16.00
CA HIS A 504 18.32 -13.34 -15.39
C HIS A 504 19.14 -12.10 -15.76
N VAL A 505 19.83 -11.53 -14.78
CA VAL A 505 20.69 -10.36 -14.97
C VAL A 505 22.01 -10.59 -14.25
N GLU A 506 23.11 -10.50 -14.98
CA GLU A 506 24.45 -10.67 -14.45
C GLU A 506 25.36 -9.49 -14.82
N VAL A 507 26.32 -9.20 -13.96
CA VAL A 507 27.38 -8.23 -14.26
C VAL A 507 28.49 -8.93 -15.01
N ASP A 508 28.69 -8.58 -16.26
CA ASP A 508 29.85 -9.02 -17.05
C ASP A 508 30.95 -7.93 -16.96
N THR A 509 32.04 -8.27 -16.34
CA THR A 509 33.16 -7.36 -16.12
C THR A 509 34.05 -7.16 -17.35
N GLY A 510 33.71 -7.80 -18.49
CA GLY A 510 34.49 -7.69 -19.74
C GLY A 510 35.85 -8.37 -19.68
N THR A 511 36.05 -9.38 -18.81
CA THR A 511 37.30 -10.18 -18.76
C THR A 511 37.46 -10.92 -20.08
N GLY A 512 38.47 -10.51 -20.85
CA GLY A 512 38.74 -10.96 -22.22
C GLY A 512 38.83 -9.77 -23.18
N THR A 513 38.31 -9.89 -24.38
CA THR A 513 38.29 -8.83 -25.41
C THR A 513 36.98 -8.03 -25.42
N GLY A 514 36.08 -8.24 -24.47
CA GLY A 514 34.76 -7.65 -24.44
C GLY A 514 34.67 -6.38 -23.55
N ARG A 515 33.76 -5.46 -23.92
CA ARG A 515 33.38 -4.29 -23.11
C ARG A 515 32.54 -4.79 -21.91
N ALA A 516 32.71 -4.21 -20.70
CA ALA A 516 31.85 -4.48 -19.56
C ALA A 516 30.38 -4.12 -19.85
N GLY A 517 29.43 -4.82 -19.24
CA GLY A 517 27.98 -4.62 -19.42
C GLY A 517 27.16 -5.52 -18.49
N TYR A 518 25.86 -5.35 -18.51
CA TYR A 518 24.93 -6.31 -17.91
C TYR A 518 24.47 -7.30 -18.98
N THR A 519 24.62 -8.58 -18.74
CA THR A 519 24.01 -9.64 -19.57
C THR A 519 22.59 -9.90 -19.04
N VAL A 520 21.63 -9.86 -19.94
CA VAL A 520 20.20 -9.99 -19.61
C VAL A 520 19.59 -11.06 -20.50
N SER A 521 18.85 -12.01 -19.93
CA SER A 521 18.18 -13.05 -20.69
C SER A 521 16.90 -13.54 -20.00
N SER A 522 16.00 -14.16 -20.79
CA SER A 522 14.84 -14.90 -20.33
C SER A 522 14.94 -16.36 -20.79
N PRO A 523 14.92 -17.36 -19.90
CA PRO A 523 14.96 -18.76 -20.29
C PRO A 523 13.71 -19.22 -21.05
N LEU A 524 12.60 -18.46 -20.94
CA LEU A 524 11.36 -18.76 -21.66
C LEU A 524 11.31 -18.16 -23.07
N VAL A 525 12.30 -17.33 -23.44
CA VAL A 525 12.38 -16.68 -24.76
C VAL A 525 13.74 -16.98 -25.38
N PRO A 526 13.88 -18.04 -26.19
CA PRO A 526 15.15 -18.38 -26.83
C PRO A 526 15.72 -17.21 -27.65
N GLY A 527 17.01 -16.95 -27.54
CA GLY A 527 17.67 -15.83 -28.23
C GLY A 527 17.37 -14.45 -27.67
N SER A 528 16.81 -14.37 -26.45
CA SER A 528 16.56 -13.08 -25.75
C SER A 528 17.82 -12.51 -25.11
N GLU A 529 18.95 -13.19 -25.15
CA GLU A 529 20.19 -12.71 -24.55
C GLU A 529 20.65 -11.42 -25.21
N LEU A 530 20.87 -10.40 -24.38
CA LEU A 530 21.33 -9.09 -24.80
C LEU A 530 22.26 -8.47 -23.76
N ARG A 531 22.96 -7.41 -24.15
CA ARG A 531 23.86 -6.65 -23.28
C ARG A 531 23.38 -5.22 -23.16
N VAL A 532 23.37 -4.68 -21.93
CA VAL A 532 23.01 -3.28 -21.65
C VAL A 532 24.09 -2.58 -20.83
N ASP A 533 24.16 -1.23 -20.99
CA ASP A 533 25.19 -0.40 -20.36
C ASP A 533 24.79 0.05 -18.94
N ALA A 534 23.49 0.16 -18.68
CA ALA A 534 22.95 0.66 -17.44
C ALA A 534 21.78 -0.19 -16.93
N LEU A 535 21.59 -0.20 -15.62
CA LEU A 535 20.48 -0.89 -14.96
C LEU A 535 19.79 0.04 -13.97
N VAL A 536 18.46 0.10 -14.04
CA VAL A 536 17.58 0.81 -13.12
C VAL A 536 16.66 -0.18 -12.44
N GLU A 537 16.67 -0.20 -11.11
CA GLU A 537 15.70 -0.97 -10.31
C GLU A 537 14.36 -0.24 -10.29
N ALA A 538 13.44 -0.63 -11.16
CA ALA A 538 12.13 0.01 -11.29
C ALA A 538 11.15 -0.43 -10.18
N ARG A 539 11.58 -0.30 -8.92
CA ARG A 539 10.83 -0.64 -7.71
C ARG A 539 11.19 0.32 -6.56
N LEU A 540 10.32 0.41 -5.56
CA LEU A 540 10.63 1.09 -4.31
C LEU A 540 11.60 0.25 -3.46
N PRO A 541 12.35 0.88 -2.54
CA PRO A 541 13.07 0.17 -1.48
C PRO A 541 12.12 -0.70 -0.65
N ASP A 542 12.63 -1.82 -0.16
CA ASP A 542 11.88 -2.68 0.76
C ASP A 542 11.55 -1.94 2.06
N ILE A 543 10.38 -2.22 2.63
CA ILE A 543 10.02 -1.76 3.96
C ILE A 543 10.69 -2.71 4.95
N THR A 544 11.74 -2.22 5.64
CA THR A 544 12.57 -3.05 6.53
C THR A 544 13.08 -2.20 7.69
N LEU A 545 12.73 -2.59 8.91
CA LEU A 545 13.19 -1.91 10.12
C LEU A 545 14.67 -2.20 10.39
N SER A 546 15.11 -3.44 10.24
CA SER A 546 16.48 -3.89 10.51
C SER A 546 17.52 -3.22 9.59
N ARG A 547 17.11 -2.90 8.36
CA ARG A 547 17.93 -2.25 7.35
C ARG A 547 17.58 -0.77 7.12
N THR A 548 16.76 -0.17 8.02
CA THR A 548 16.35 1.23 7.85
C THR A 548 17.54 2.17 7.70
N GLY A 549 17.45 3.11 6.77
CA GLY A 549 18.37 4.23 6.64
C GLY A 549 17.95 5.46 7.43
N ASP A 550 16.75 5.47 7.99
CA ASP A 550 16.21 6.57 8.76
C ASP A 550 16.94 6.72 10.10
N PRO A 551 17.49 7.90 10.45
CA PRO A 551 18.27 8.08 11.66
C PRO A 551 17.44 7.93 12.94
N LEU A 552 16.17 8.35 12.96
CA LEU A 552 15.30 8.22 14.12
C LEU A 552 15.01 6.75 14.45
N LEU A 553 14.59 5.96 13.45
CA LEU A 553 14.32 4.53 13.67
C LEU A 553 15.61 3.77 14.02
N ARG A 554 16.74 4.16 13.46
CA ARG A 554 18.03 3.59 13.84
C ARG A 554 18.40 3.89 15.30
N HIS A 555 18.15 5.12 15.77
CA HIS A 555 18.35 5.50 17.16
C HIS A 555 17.44 4.66 18.08
N LEU A 556 16.15 4.57 17.78
CA LEU A 556 15.19 3.80 18.57
C LEU A 556 15.55 2.31 18.64
N LEU A 557 16.03 1.73 17.53
CA LEU A 557 16.52 0.35 17.50
C LEU A 557 17.79 0.17 18.36
N ALA A 558 18.76 1.06 18.18
CA ALA A 558 20.06 0.98 18.89
C ALA A 558 19.91 1.12 20.41
N THR A 559 18.91 1.89 20.84
CA THR A 559 18.61 2.12 22.27
C THR A 559 17.56 1.16 22.84
N GLY A 560 17.06 0.23 22.02
CA GLY A 560 16.05 -0.74 22.43
C GLY A 560 14.65 -0.14 22.67
N GLN A 561 14.40 1.06 22.18
CA GLN A 561 13.13 1.77 22.35
C GLN A 561 12.07 1.41 21.30
N CYS A 562 12.45 0.59 20.30
CA CYS A 562 11.53 -0.07 19.40
C CYS A 562 12.05 -1.47 19.04
N THR A 563 11.19 -2.27 18.43
CA THR A 563 11.53 -3.63 17.98
C THR A 563 10.77 -3.97 16.70
N ALA A 564 11.26 -5.00 15.99
CA ALA A 564 10.54 -5.56 14.85
C ALA A 564 9.34 -6.39 15.31
N TYR A 565 8.28 -6.36 14.50
CA TYR A 565 7.08 -7.14 14.77
C TYR A 565 7.31 -8.62 14.47
N ARG A 566 6.94 -9.47 15.42
CA ARG A 566 7.14 -10.92 15.36
C ARG A 566 5.82 -11.66 15.38
N ILE A 567 5.64 -12.58 14.43
CA ILE A 567 4.43 -13.35 14.26
C ILE A 567 4.73 -14.81 14.65
N ARG A 568 3.93 -15.39 15.56
CA ARG A 568 4.09 -16.79 15.99
C ARG A 568 3.97 -17.73 14.80
N THR A 569 4.89 -18.70 14.68
CA THR A 569 4.77 -19.79 13.72
C THR A 569 4.09 -21.02 14.36
N ARG A 570 3.76 -22.01 13.55
CA ARG A 570 3.20 -23.29 14.06
C ARG A 570 4.21 -24.08 14.90
N ARG A 571 5.50 -23.82 14.76
CA ARG A 571 6.59 -24.52 15.48
C ARG A 571 6.99 -23.86 16.79
N ALA A 572 6.21 -22.92 17.29
CA ALA A 572 6.45 -22.13 18.50
C ALA A 572 7.69 -21.21 18.45
N ASP A 573 8.34 -21.06 17.30
CA ASP A 573 9.26 -19.96 17.00
C ASP A 573 8.48 -18.74 16.47
N ALA A 574 9.16 -17.69 16.06
CA ALA A 574 8.51 -16.51 15.54
C ALA A 574 9.15 -16.09 14.20
N TYR A 575 8.30 -15.77 13.24
CA TYR A 575 8.69 -15.09 12.02
C TYR A 575 8.90 -13.61 12.32
N ASP A 576 10.08 -13.10 12.07
CA ASP A 576 10.39 -11.68 12.13
C ASP A 576 9.92 -11.04 10.82
N SER A 577 8.90 -10.19 10.91
CA SER A 577 8.29 -9.58 9.74
C SER A 577 9.01 -8.30 9.29
N ASP A 578 9.96 -7.83 10.12
CA ASP A 578 10.75 -6.62 9.91
C ASP A 578 9.96 -5.31 9.83
N GLY A 579 8.67 -5.31 10.21
CA GLY A 579 7.86 -4.12 10.41
C GLY A 579 8.02 -3.54 11.82
N LEU A 580 7.81 -2.25 11.99
CA LEU A 580 7.87 -1.57 13.29
C LEU A 580 6.73 -2.05 14.20
N ALA A 581 7.06 -2.66 15.35
CA ALA A 581 6.07 -3.23 16.25
C ALA A 581 5.23 -2.16 16.96
N VAL A 582 3.90 -2.29 16.87
CA VAL A 582 2.93 -1.45 17.56
C VAL A 582 1.80 -2.31 18.13
N THR A 583 1.11 -1.77 19.16
CA THR A 583 -0.10 -2.41 19.71
C THR A 583 -1.27 -2.34 18.73
N ALA A 584 -2.38 -3.01 19.05
CA ALA A 584 -3.70 -2.62 18.54
C ALA A 584 -3.96 -1.12 18.82
N ARG A 585 -4.99 -0.53 18.17
CA ARG A 585 -5.32 0.89 18.38
C ARG A 585 -5.20 1.28 19.86
N PRO A 586 -4.54 2.36 20.20
CA PRO A 586 -4.07 3.47 19.35
C PRO A 586 -2.64 3.34 18.81
N PHE A 587 -2.11 2.15 18.58
CA PHE A 587 -0.80 1.89 17.95
C PHE A 587 0.38 2.43 18.75
N ARG A 588 0.42 2.10 20.03
CA ARG A 588 1.56 2.42 20.89
C ARG A 588 2.81 1.70 20.43
N LEU A 589 3.92 2.42 20.34
CA LEU A 589 5.22 1.85 20.01
C LEU A 589 5.65 0.81 21.05
N ILE A 590 6.16 -0.33 20.61
CA ILE A 590 6.60 -1.45 21.47
C ILE A 590 8.12 -1.45 21.52
N ASP A 591 8.70 -1.50 22.75
CA ASP A 591 10.12 -1.58 22.98
C ASP A 591 10.71 -2.99 22.81
N ALA A 592 12.04 -3.12 22.91
CA ALA A 592 12.74 -4.41 22.79
C ALA A 592 12.38 -5.42 23.90
N ALA A 593 11.82 -4.96 25.01
CA ALA A 593 11.30 -5.81 26.10
C ALA A 593 9.83 -6.21 25.91
N GLY A 594 9.21 -5.80 24.78
CA GLY A 594 7.81 -6.09 24.48
C GLY A 594 6.80 -5.18 25.18
N ARG A 595 7.24 -4.05 25.77
CA ARG A 595 6.39 -3.15 26.54
C ARG A 595 5.88 -2.02 25.67
N PRO A 596 4.56 -1.76 25.65
CA PRO A 596 4.00 -0.60 24.97
C PRO A 596 4.38 0.71 25.67
N HIS A 597 4.86 1.67 24.89
CA HIS A 597 5.20 2.98 25.42
C HIS A 597 3.93 3.86 25.63
N PRO A 598 3.72 4.46 26.80
CA PRO A 598 2.46 5.17 27.09
C PRO A 598 2.24 6.44 26.26
N ARG A 599 3.30 7.08 25.76
CA ARG A 599 3.28 8.40 25.12
C ARG A 599 3.79 8.40 23.67
N ARG A 600 4.17 7.24 23.10
CA ARG A 600 4.68 7.13 21.73
C ARG A 600 3.75 6.29 20.89
N PHE A 601 3.40 6.81 19.71
CA PHE A 601 2.48 6.18 18.76
C PHE A 601 3.15 6.13 17.39
N ALA A 602 2.86 5.09 16.60
CA ALA A 602 3.38 5.00 15.25
C ALA A 602 2.35 4.35 14.33
N PHE A 603 2.15 4.92 13.14
CA PHE A 603 1.38 4.29 12.08
C PHE A 603 1.86 4.74 10.69
N GLY A 604 1.54 3.96 9.69
CA GLY A 604 1.97 4.22 8.33
C GLY A 604 2.94 3.17 7.81
N VAL A 605 3.74 3.54 6.79
CA VAL A 605 4.57 2.58 6.06
C VAL A 605 5.53 1.78 6.96
N PRO A 606 6.20 2.34 7.96
CA PRO A 606 7.07 1.54 8.83
C PRO A 606 6.37 0.42 9.61
N THR A 607 5.04 0.49 9.78
CA THR A 607 4.26 -0.56 10.46
C THR A 607 3.68 -1.60 9.49
N GLU A 608 4.15 -1.63 8.22
CA GLU A 608 3.81 -2.73 7.30
C GLU A 608 4.15 -4.07 7.95
N SER A 609 3.35 -5.07 7.72
CA SER A 609 3.36 -6.39 8.36
C SER A 609 2.63 -6.46 9.71
N VAL A 610 2.56 -5.39 10.50
CA VAL A 610 1.55 -5.28 11.58
C VAL A 610 0.20 -4.99 10.96
N HIS A 611 0.20 -4.06 9.99
CA HIS A 611 -0.94 -3.71 9.14
C HIS A 611 -0.57 -4.00 7.69
N TRP A 612 -1.45 -4.68 6.97
CA TRP A 612 -1.22 -5.00 5.56
C TRP A 612 -1.64 -3.83 4.65
N VAL A 613 -0.82 -3.53 3.62
CA VAL A 613 -1.07 -2.47 2.62
C VAL A 613 -1.23 -1.09 3.26
N THR A 614 -0.27 -0.72 4.08
CA THR A 614 -0.23 0.57 4.77
C THR A 614 -0.16 1.78 3.83
N ALA A 615 0.25 1.62 2.57
CA ALA A 615 0.33 2.68 1.57
C ALA A 615 -1.02 3.07 0.93
N ALA A 616 -2.13 2.44 1.32
CA ALA A 616 -3.46 2.78 0.80
C ALA A 616 -3.86 4.23 1.12
N GLY A 617 -4.41 4.94 0.12
CA GLY A 617 -4.93 6.29 0.27
C GLY A 617 -6.34 6.32 0.89
N ILE A 618 -6.75 7.51 1.34
CA ILE A 618 -8.08 7.77 1.87
C ILE A 618 -9.05 7.98 0.69
N ARG A 619 -10.19 7.29 0.74
CA ARG A 619 -11.28 7.44 -0.24
C ARG A 619 -12.53 7.98 0.47
N PRO A 620 -13.29 8.88 -0.17
CA PRO A 620 -14.58 9.31 0.37
C PRO A 620 -15.61 8.17 0.28
N GLY A 621 -16.52 8.09 1.24
CA GLY A 621 -17.69 7.20 1.22
C GLY A 621 -17.43 5.70 1.40
N VAL A 622 -16.24 5.27 1.86
CA VAL A 622 -15.86 3.85 1.94
C VAL A 622 -15.22 3.42 3.26
N ASN A 623 -15.48 4.10 4.35
CA ASN A 623 -14.91 3.80 5.67
C ASN A 623 -13.38 3.57 5.64
N SER A 624 -12.65 4.59 5.21
CA SER A 624 -11.18 4.50 5.09
C SER A 624 -10.52 4.32 6.45
N VAL A 625 -9.92 3.16 6.67
CA VAL A 625 -9.29 2.74 7.95
C VAL A 625 -8.26 3.76 8.47
N THR A 626 -7.53 4.44 7.57
CA THR A 626 -6.55 5.48 7.96
C THR A 626 -7.19 6.60 8.80
N LEU A 627 -8.45 6.97 8.53
CA LEU A 627 -9.16 8.01 9.28
C LEU A 627 -9.53 7.54 10.69
N THR A 628 -10.03 6.31 10.83
CA THR A 628 -10.30 5.69 12.13
C THR A 628 -9.01 5.54 12.96
N ASP A 629 -7.91 5.14 12.33
CA ASP A 629 -6.61 4.98 12.96
C ASP A 629 -6.07 6.32 13.47
N SER A 630 -6.12 7.35 12.62
CA SER A 630 -5.70 8.71 12.98
C SER A 630 -6.53 9.29 14.12
N ASP A 631 -7.85 9.02 14.16
CA ASP A 631 -8.73 9.44 15.22
C ASP A 631 -8.37 8.80 16.56
N ALA A 632 -8.13 7.49 16.58
CA ALA A 632 -7.73 6.77 17.78
C ALA A 632 -6.40 7.28 18.34
N ILE A 633 -5.42 7.55 17.47
CA ILE A 633 -4.11 8.13 17.87
C ILE A 633 -4.29 9.54 18.40
N ALA A 634 -5.01 10.40 17.70
CA ALA A 634 -5.21 11.80 18.10
C ALA A 634 -5.89 11.89 19.47
N ARG A 635 -6.93 11.10 19.72
CA ARG A 635 -7.60 11.04 21.03
C ARG A 635 -6.66 10.55 22.13
N ALA A 636 -5.87 9.50 21.86
CA ALA A 636 -4.91 8.99 22.85
C ALA A 636 -3.80 10.01 23.15
N ALA A 637 -3.32 10.73 22.14
CA ALA A 637 -2.33 11.79 22.33
C ALA A 637 -2.90 12.96 23.17
N LEU A 638 -4.15 13.39 22.92
CA LEU A 638 -4.82 14.40 23.72
C LEU A 638 -5.07 13.94 25.18
N ILE A 639 -5.36 12.65 25.42
CA ILE A 639 -5.44 12.11 26.78
C ILE A 639 -4.09 12.22 27.50
N CYS A 640 -2.96 11.96 26.82
CA CYS A 640 -1.64 12.16 27.40
C CYS A 640 -1.41 13.59 27.90
N THR A 641 -2.03 14.59 27.25
CA THR A 641 -1.94 15.98 27.66
C THR A 641 -2.84 16.33 28.87
N THR A 642 -3.82 15.47 29.22
CA THR A 642 -4.75 15.74 30.34
C THR A 642 -4.38 15.02 31.63
N THR A 643 -3.66 13.90 31.56
CA THR A 643 -3.21 13.16 32.74
C THR A 643 -1.96 13.78 33.36
N ALA A 644 -2.12 14.61 34.39
CA ALA A 644 -1.03 14.79 35.33
C ALA A 644 -0.82 13.46 36.08
N ALA A 645 0.41 12.95 36.07
CA ALA A 645 0.91 11.74 36.70
C ALA A 645 -0.06 10.99 37.64
N ALA A 646 -1.05 10.31 37.11
CA ALA A 646 -1.74 9.23 37.83
C ALA A 646 -0.92 7.98 37.55
N THR A 647 -0.20 7.51 38.53
CA THR A 647 0.41 6.19 38.57
C THR A 647 -0.54 5.16 37.98
N VAL A 648 -0.16 4.58 36.86
CA VAL A 648 -0.87 3.42 36.29
C VAL A 648 -0.77 2.31 37.33
N PRO A 649 -1.90 1.82 37.90
CA PRO A 649 -1.83 0.64 38.75
C PRO A 649 -1.29 -0.49 37.89
N GLY A 650 -0.18 -1.09 38.31
CA GLY A 650 0.37 -2.27 37.67
C GLY A 650 -0.73 -3.31 37.55
N ALA A 651 -0.95 -3.82 36.35
CA ALA A 651 -1.74 -5.02 36.13
C ALA A 651 -1.02 -6.17 36.84
N GLY A 652 -1.37 -6.38 38.09
CA GLY A 652 -1.02 -7.59 38.83
C GLY A 652 -1.74 -8.78 38.17
N PRO A 653 -1.16 -9.97 38.22
CA PRO A 653 -1.81 -11.15 37.66
C PRO A 653 -3.15 -11.39 38.36
N GLU A 654 -4.21 -11.51 37.60
CA GLU A 654 -5.52 -11.94 38.11
C GLU A 654 -5.37 -13.26 38.89
N GLN A 655 -5.48 -13.17 40.20
CA GLN A 655 -5.63 -14.31 41.05
C GLN A 655 -7.06 -14.85 40.84
N SER A 656 -7.14 -16.02 40.23
CA SER A 656 -8.34 -16.86 40.22
C SER A 656 -8.80 -17.11 41.67
N THR A 657 -9.84 -16.40 42.11
CA THR A 657 -10.53 -16.71 43.33
C THR A 657 -11.39 -17.94 43.14
N ALA A 658 -10.85 -19.08 43.54
CA ALA A 658 -11.63 -20.30 43.76
C ALA A 658 -12.56 -20.05 44.96
N THR A 659 -13.85 -19.95 44.72
CA THR A 659 -14.89 -19.98 45.74
C THR A 659 -15.03 -21.40 46.23
N THR A 660 -14.61 -21.63 47.47
CA THR A 660 -14.92 -22.86 48.25
C THR A 660 -16.40 -22.90 48.58
N GLY A 661 -17.12 -23.77 47.93
CA GLY A 661 -18.48 -24.14 48.26
C GLY A 661 -18.46 -25.50 48.96
N THR A 662 -18.90 -25.51 50.22
CA THR A 662 -19.06 -26.67 51.12
C THR A 662 -20.02 -27.71 50.58
N ASN A 663 -19.58 -29.00 50.59
CA ASN A 663 -20.44 -30.16 50.42
C ASN A 663 -21.27 -30.51 51.67
N PRO A 664 -22.42 -31.12 51.54
CA PRO A 664 -22.75 -32.24 52.39
C PRO A 664 -23.05 -33.56 51.64
N PRO A 665 -23.12 -34.69 52.36
CA PRO A 665 -22.67 -35.98 51.83
C PRO A 665 -23.79 -36.95 51.43
N GLY A 666 -23.44 -37.94 50.64
CA GLY A 666 -24.16 -39.19 50.66
C GLY A 666 -24.53 -39.83 49.32
N GLY A 667 -23.99 -40.97 48.99
CA GLY A 667 -24.74 -42.01 48.27
C GLY A 667 -24.03 -42.62 47.03
N GLN A 668 -23.24 -43.68 47.35
CA GLN A 668 -23.13 -44.94 46.58
C GLN A 668 -22.77 -45.01 45.13
N SER A 669 -21.59 -45.55 44.87
CA SER A 669 -21.19 -46.25 43.65
C SER A 669 -22.09 -47.45 43.29
N PRO A 670 -22.12 -47.91 42.05
CA PRO A 670 -21.32 -49.10 41.74
C PRO A 670 -20.54 -49.07 40.39
N THR A 671 -19.53 -49.87 40.38
CA THR A 671 -18.46 -50.22 39.45
C THR A 671 -18.91 -50.96 38.18
N PRO A 672 -18.01 -51.45 37.33
CA PRO A 672 -17.96 -51.14 35.86
C PRO A 672 -18.33 -52.32 34.96
N ARG A 673 -18.53 -52.14 33.70
CA ARG A 673 -18.42 -53.21 32.70
C ARG A 673 -17.65 -52.78 31.45
N GLN A 674 -16.75 -53.69 31.14
CA GLN A 674 -15.83 -53.76 30.00
C GLN A 674 -16.51 -53.90 28.66
N GLY A 675 -15.77 -53.46 27.64
CA GLY A 675 -15.50 -54.30 26.47
C GLY A 675 -16.17 -53.91 25.16
N LEU A 676 -15.35 -53.55 24.22
CA LEU A 676 -15.14 -54.13 22.89
C LEU A 676 -14.91 -53.09 21.79
N THR A 677 -13.68 -53.01 21.36
CA THR A 677 -13.28 -52.74 19.96
C THR A 677 -13.51 -54.05 19.14
N PRO A 678 -13.56 -54.10 17.79
CA PRO A 678 -12.75 -53.35 16.82
C PRO A 678 -13.37 -53.07 15.43
N ALA A 679 -12.59 -52.35 14.62
CA ALA A 679 -12.33 -52.46 13.18
C ALA A 679 -13.45 -52.16 12.14
N HIS A 680 -13.28 -51.20 11.35
CA HIS A 680 -12.77 -51.12 9.96
C HIS A 680 -12.66 -49.71 9.50
#